data_13e25f46f44c3421594c62c0ba3f3668
#
_entry.id   13e25f46f44c3421594c62c0ba3f3668
#
_cell.length_a   1.000
_cell.length_b   1.000
_cell.length_c   1.000
_cell.angle_alpha   90.00
_cell.angle_beta   90.00
_cell.angle_gamma   90.00
#
_symmetry.space_group_name_H-M   'P 1'
#
loop_
_entity.id
_entity.type
_entity.pdbx_description
1 polymer ?
#
loop_
_entity_poly.entity_id
_entity_poly.type
_entity_poly.pdbx_seq_one_letter_code
_entity_poly.pdbx_strand_id
1 'polypeptide(L)'
;MAREFSLAKTRNIGIMAHVDAGKTTTTERILYYTGKIHKIGETHEGASQMDWMEQEQERGITITSAATTAQWDGHRVNIIDTPGHVDFTIEVQRSLRVLDGAVTVLDSQSGVEPQTETVWRQATEYGVPRIVFANKMDKIGADFLYSVQTLHDRLQANAHPIQLPIGSEDDFRGIIDLIKMKAEIYTNDLGTDILEEDIPEEYLEQAQEYREKLIEAVAETDEDLMMKYLEGEEITNEELVAGIRKATINVEFFPVLCGSAFKNKGVQLMLDAVIAYLPSPLDIPAIKGVNPDTDAEEERPASDEEPFAALAFKIMTDPFVGRLTFFRVYSGVLNSGSYVMNTSKGKRERIGRILQMHANSRQEIETVYAGDIAAAVGLKDTTTGDSLTDEKSKIILESIEVPEPVIQLMVEPKSKADQDKMGIALQKLAEEDPTFRVETNVETGETVIAGMGELHLDVLVDRMRREFKVEANVGAPQVSYRETFRASTQARGFFKRQSGGKGQFGDVWIEFTPNEEGKGFEFENAIVGGVVPREFIPAVEKGLIESMANGVLAGYPMVDVKAKLYDGSYHDVDSSETAFKIAASLALKEAAKTAQPAILEPMMLVTITAPEDNLGDVMGHVTARRGRVDGMEAHGTSQIVRAYVPLAEMFGYATVLRSATQGRGTFMMVFDHYEDVPKSVQEEIIKKNKGE
;
A
#
# COMPACT_ATOMS: atom_id res chain seq x y z
N MET A 1 -20.35 -24.94 14.56
CA MET A 1 -19.66 -26.12 13.93
C MET A 1 -18.21 -26.09 14.36
N ALA A 2 -17.51 -27.22 14.40
CA ALA A 2 -16.06 -27.19 14.65
C ALA A 2 -15.35 -26.60 13.42
N ARG A 3 -14.25 -25.87 13.65
CA ARG A 3 -13.45 -25.30 12.55
C ARG A 3 -12.86 -26.44 11.69
N GLU A 4 -12.84 -26.25 10.38
CA GLU A 4 -12.34 -27.23 9.43
C GLU A 4 -10.81 -27.40 9.50
N PHE A 5 -10.10 -26.28 9.59
CA PHE A 5 -8.64 -26.24 9.69
C PHE A 5 -8.21 -25.55 11.00
N SER A 6 -7.25 -26.12 11.71
CA SER A 6 -6.67 -25.47 12.88
C SER A 6 -5.90 -24.19 12.51
N LEU A 7 -5.70 -23.31 13.49
CA LEU A 7 -4.87 -22.09 13.29
C LEU A 7 -3.47 -22.43 12.78
N ALA A 8 -2.83 -23.49 13.33
CA ALA A 8 -1.50 -23.93 12.89
C ALA A 8 -1.47 -24.36 11.40
N LYS A 9 -2.61 -24.80 10.85
CA LYS A 9 -2.78 -25.21 9.46
C LYS A 9 -3.39 -24.13 8.57
N THR A 10 -3.37 -22.90 8.98
CA THR A 10 -3.83 -21.75 8.20
C THR A 10 -2.64 -20.89 7.77
N ARG A 11 -2.65 -20.41 6.55
CA ARG A 11 -1.66 -19.45 6.00
C ARG A 11 -2.42 -18.29 5.36
N ASN A 12 -2.09 -17.07 5.74
CA ASN A 12 -2.62 -15.85 5.13
C ASN A 12 -1.48 -15.17 4.38
N ILE A 13 -1.45 -15.34 3.08
CA ILE A 13 -0.33 -14.89 2.26
C ILE A 13 -0.75 -13.85 1.23
N GLY A 14 0.18 -12.94 0.92
CA GLY A 14 0.12 -12.04 -0.23
C GLY A 14 1.04 -12.48 -1.34
N ILE A 15 0.67 -12.18 -2.57
CA ILE A 15 1.56 -12.33 -3.71
C ILE A 15 1.94 -10.94 -4.19
N MET A 16 3.22 -10.61 -4.09
CA MET A 16 3.81 -9.31 -4.42
C MET A 16 4.73 -9.48 -5.64
N ALA A 17 4.68 -8.54 -6.55
CA ALA A 17 5.53 -8.59 -7.73
C ALA A 17 5.62 -7.22 -8.40
N HIS A 18 6.70 -7.01 -9.15
CA HIS A 18 6.72 -5.97 -10.18
C HIS A 18 5.68 -6.27 -11.28
N VAL A 19 5.22 -5.25 -11.99
CA VAL A 19 4.37 -5.41 -13.18
C VAL A 19 5.07 -6.35 -14.16
N ASP A 20 4.32 -7.26 -14.76
CA ASP A 20 4.81 -8.28 -15.69
C ASP A 20 5.78 -9.32 -15.12
N ALA A 21 6.09 -9.36 -13.83
CA ALA A 21 6.90 -10.45 -13.26
C ALA A 21 6.18 -11.82 -13.25
N GLY A 22 4.90 -11.86 -13.61
CA GLY A 22 4.10 -13.09 -13.70
C GLY A 22 3.29 -13.40 -12.44
N LYS A 23 2.94 -12.37 -11.67
CA LYS A 23 2.10 -12.48 -10.48
C LYS A 23 0.78 -13.20 -10.75
N THR A 24 -0.05 -12.67 -11.65
CA THR A 24 -1.35 -13.26 -11.99
C THR A 24 -1.21 -14.68 -12.55
N THR A 25 -0.21 -14.93 -13.39
CA THR A 25 0.07 -16.29 -13.89
C THR A 25 0.39 -17.25 -12.75
N THR A 26 1.19 -16.83 -11.78
CA THR A 26 1.52 -17.64 -10.59
C THR A 26 0.27 -17.93 -9.77
N THR A 27 -0.57 -16.92 -9.51
CA THR A 27 -1.83 -17.09 -8.76
C THR A 27 -2.80 -18.03 -9.48
N GLU A 28 -2.95 -17.91 -10.80
CA GLU A 28 -3.78 -18.82 -11.61
C GLU A 28 -3.28 -20.27 -11.53
N ARG A 29 -1.97 -20.52 -11.53
CA ARG A 29 -1.38 -21.86 -11.35
C ARG A 29 -1.62 -22.41 -9.95
N ILE A 30 -1.54 -21.56 -8.91
CA ILE A 30 -1.92 -21.96 -7.55
C ILE A 30 -3.38 -22.44 -7.52
N LEU A 31 -4.30 -21.67 -8.11
CA LEU A 31 -5.71 -22.03 -8.17
C LEU A 31 -5.95 -23.35 -8.95
N TYR A 32 -5.20 -23.57 -10.02
CA TYR A 32 -5.28 -24.79 -10.79
C TYR A 32 -4.82 -26.02 -9.98
N TYR A 33 -3.62 -25.98 -9.39
CA TYR A 33 -3.08 -27.11 -8.63
C TYR A 33 -3.86 -27.40 -7.34
N THR A 34 -4.50 -26.39 -6.78
CA THR A 34 -5.38 -26.55 -5.60
C THR A 34 -6.81 -26.95 -5.98
N GLY A 35 -7.09 -27.20 -7.27
CA GLY A 35 -8.38 -27.67 -7.77
C GLY A 35 -9.51 -26.63 -7.70
N LYS A 36 -9.19 -25.36 -7.53
CA LYS A 36 -10.20 -24.28 -7.50
C LYS A 36 -10.67 -23.88 -8.89
N ILE A 37 -9.83 -24.07 -9.90
CA ILE A 37 -10.18 -23.90 -11.32
C ILE A 37 -9.85 -25.17 -12.08
N HIS A 38 -10.64 -25.48 -13.11
CA HIS A 38 -10.47 -26.70 -13.90
C HIS A 38 -9.69 -26.49 -15.20
N LYS A 39 -9.52 -25.23 -15.59
CA LYS A 39 -8.79 -24.83 -16.80
C LYS A 39 -7.87 -23.68 -16.46
N ILE A 40 -6.65 -23.78 -16.91
CA ILE A 40 -5.66 -22.71 -16.78
C ILE A 40 -6.12 -21.52 -17.61
N GLY A 41 -6.31 -20.35 -16.98
CA GLY A 41 -6.55 -19.07 -17.63
C GLY A 41 -5.24 -18.42 -18.04
N GLU A 42 -5.11 -18.02 -19.30
CA GLU A 42 -3.96 -17.25 -19.76
C GLU A 42 -4.26 -15.75 -19.65
N THR A 43 -3.36 -15.02 -18.98
CA THR A 43 -3.52 -13.58 -18.75
C THR A 43 -3.57 -12.77 -20.04
N HIS A 44 -2.77 -13.15 -21.03
CA HIS A 44 -2.74 -12.49 -22.35
C HIS A 44 -4.01 -12.68 -23.18
N GLU A 45 -4.84 -13.66 -22.82
CA GLU A 45 -6.13 -13.93 -23.50
C GLU A 45 -7.31 -13.31 -22.72
N GLY A 46 -7.07 -12.60 -21.61
CA GLY A 46 -8.11 -12.03 -20.76
C GLY A 46 -8.96 -13.08 -20.04
N ALA A 47 -8.41 -14.30 -19.86
CA ALA A 47 -9.11 -15.43 -19.26
C ALA A 47 -8.79 -15.63 -17.76
N SER A 48 -8.07 -14.71 -17.13
CA SER A 48 -7.72 -14.76 -15.71
C SER A 48 -8.96 -14.68 -14.82
N GLN A 49 -9.01 -15.52 -13.78
CA GLN A 49 -10.09 -15.52 -12.80
C GLN A 49 -9.88 -14.49 -11.68
N MET A 50 -8.64 -14.10 -11.43
CA MET A 50 -8.30 -13.15 -10.37
C MET A 50 -8.42 -11.70 -10.84
N ASP A 51 -8.03 -11.40 -12.09
CA ASP A 51 -8.22 -10.09 -12.71
C ASP A 51 -9.65 -10.03 -13.31
N TRP A 52 -10.63 -9.75 -12.46
CA TRP A 52 -12.06 -9.84 -12.82
C TRP A 52 -12.60 -8.56 -13.50
N MET A 53 -11.91 -7.43 -13.36
CA MET A 53 -12.31 -6.19 -14.00
C MET A 53 -11.91 -6.19 -15.48
N GLU A 54 -12.81 -5.71 -16.36
CA GLU A 54 -12.49 -5.55 -17.78
C GLU A 54 -11.22 -4.72 -18.00
N GLN A 55 -11.00 -3.70 -17.18
CA GLN A 55 -9.81 -2.84 -17.24
C GLN A 55 -8.51 -3.56 -16.86
N GLU A 56 -8.56 -4.47 -15.89
CA GLU A 56 -7.41 -5.31 -15.53
C GLU A 56 -7.03 -6.21 -16.71
N GLN A 57 -8.03 -6.81 -17.33
CA GLN A 57 -7.84 -7.69 -18.49
C GLN A 57 -7.35 -6.92 -19.73
N GLU A 58 -7.92 -5.74 -20.02
CA GLU A 58 -7.53 -4.90 -21.15
C GLU A 58 -6.11 -4.32 -21.00
N ARG A 59 -5.72 -3.97 -19.78
CA ARG A 59 -4.43 -3.34 -19.49
C ARG A 59 -3.33 -4.35 -19.11
N GLY A 60 -3.72 -5.58 -18.77
CA GLY A 60 -2.80 -6.63 -18.32
C GLY A 60 -2.19 -6.36 -16.94
N ILE A 61 -2.84 -5.52 -16.10
CA ILE A 61 -2.37 -5.17 -14.76
C ILE A 61 -3.45 -5.43 -13.72
N THR A 62 -3.08 -5.89 -12.54
CA THR A 62 -3.97 -5.97 -11.39
C THR A 62 -4.15 -4.56 -10.80
N ILE A 63 -5.39 -4.11 -10.68
CA ILE A 63 -5.77 -2.79 -10.15
C ILE A 63 -6.24 -2.91 -8.71
N THR A 64 -7.11 -3.89 -8.43
CA THR A 64 -7.68 -4.12 -7.10
C THR A 64 -7.17 -5.44 -6.52
N SER A 65 -6.89 -5.47 -5.22
CA SER A 65 -6.55 -6.72 -4.54
C SER A 65 -7.74 -7.68 -4.56
N ALA A 66 -7.48 -8.94 -4.92
CA ALA A 66 -8.46 -10.01 -4.87
C ALA A 66 -8.09 -11.01 -3.78
N ALA A 67 -9.10 -11.47 -3.03
CA ALA A 67 -8.90 -12.48 -1.99
C ALA A 67 -9.49 -13.82 -2.43
N THR A 68 -8.76 -14.89 -2.25
CA THR A 68 -9.23 -16.26 -2.53
C THR A 68 -8.73 -17.21 -1.48
N THR A 69 -9.41 -18.35 -1.35
CA THR A 69 -9.04 -19.41 -0.41
C THR A 69 -8.77 -20.70 -1.19
N ALA A 70 -7.60 -21.28 -0.95
CA ALA A 70 -7.15 -22.54 -1.51
C ALA A 70 -6.85 -23.56 -0.39
N GLN A 71 -6.64 -24.82 -0.77
CA GLN A 71 -6.22 -25.88 0.14
C GLN A 71 -5.03 -26.60 -0.48
N TRP A 72 -3.97 -26.80 0.31
CA TRP A 72 -2.78 -27.50 -0.12
C TRP A 72 -2.22 -28.34 1.03
N ASP A 73 -1.91 -29.58 0.79
CA ASP A 73 -1.35 -30.54 1.78
C ASP A 73 -2.00 -30.43 3.19
N GLY A 74 -3.33 -30.51 3.24
CA GLY A 74 -4.08 -30.43 4.50
C GLY A 74 -4.04 -29.07 5.22
N HIS A 75 -3.58 -28.02 4.55
CA HIS A 75 -3.58 -26.63 5.01
C HIS A 75 -4.57 -25.78 4.23
N ARG A 76 -5.09 -24.77 4.90
CA ARG A 76 -5.86 -23.68 4.30
C ARG A 76 -4.92 -22.54 3.96
N VAL A 77 -4.93 -22.09 2.72
CA VAL A 77 -4.14 -20.98 2.24
C VAL A 77 -5.09 -19.89 1.76
N ASN A 78 -5.18 -18.80 2.49
CA ASN A 78 -5.85 -17.58 2.06
C ASN A 78 -4.84 -16.73 1.30
N ILE A 79 -5.17 -16.35 0.08
CA ILE A 79 -4.28 -15.62 -0.82
C ILE A 79 -4.91 -14.27 -1.12
N ILE A 80 -4.14 -13.20 -0.90
CA ILE A 80 -4.49 -11.87 -1.36
C ILE A 80 -3.54 -11.51 -2.50
N ASP A 81 -4.10 -11.37 -3.69
CA ASP A 81 -3.37 -10.90 -4.85
C ASP A 81 -3.30 -9.38 -4.82
N THR A 82 -2.08 -8.82 -4.75
CA THR A 82 -1.88 -7.37 -4.58
C THR A 82 -1.54 -6.72 -5.92
N PRO A 83 -1.98 -5.46 -6.17
CA PRO A 83 -1.53 -4.72 -7.35
C PRO A 83 -0.01 -4.57 -7.38
N GLY A 84 0.55 -4.57 -8.59
CA GLY A 84 1.98 -4.29 -8.79
C GLY A 84 2.28 -2.83 -9.09
N HIS A 85 1.28 -1.99 -9.41
CA HIS A 85 1.49 -0.62 -9.85
C HIS A 85 1.46 0.37 -8.67
N VAL A 86 2.39 1.34 -8.70
CA VAL A 86 2.58 2.32 -7.62
C VAL A 86 1.39 3.23 -7.36
N ASP A 87 0.58 3.54 -8.37
CA ASP A 87 -0.64 4.34 -8.20
C ASP A 87 -1.67 3.66 -7.28
N PHE A 88 -1.53 2.35 -7.07
CA PHE A 88 -2.37 1.53 -6.21
C PHE A 88 -1.67 1.10 -4.92
N THR A 89 -0.70 1.87 -4.45
CA THR A 89 0.10 1.57 -3.24
C THR A 89 -0.78 1.31 -2.01
N ILE A 90 -1.91 2.01 -1.87
CA ILE A 90 -2.85 1.79 -0.76
C ILE A 90 -3.42 0.36 -0.75
N GLU A 91 -3.68 -0.23 -1.92
CA GLU A 91 -4.13 -1.62 -2.02
C GLU A 91 -3.08 -2.59 -1.48
N VAL A 92 -1.81 -2.31 -1.76
CA VAL A 92 -0.67 -3.08 -1.24
C VAL A 92 -0.55 -2.92 0.27
N GLN A 93 -0.58 -1.70 0.79
CA GLN A 93 -0.49 -1.43 2.23
C GLN A 93 -1.64 -2.08 3.02
N ARG A 94 -2.88 -1.96 2.52
CA ARG A 94 -4.05 -2.61 3.12
C ARG A 94 -3.89 -4.13 3.19
N SER A 95 -3.37 -4.71 2.13
CA SER A 95 -3.12 -6.15 2.06
C SER A 95 -2.02 -6.57 3.01
N LEU A 96 -0.86 -5.89 2.99
CA LEU A 96 0.27 -6.17 3.87
C LEU A 96 -0.10 -6.13 5.36
N ARG A 97 -1.00 -5.24 5.74
CA ARG A 97 -1.45 -5.09 7.14
C ARG A 97 -2.20 -6.32 7.66
N VAL A 98 -2.83 -7.10 6.80
CA VAL A 98 -3.66 -8.25 7.17
C VAL A 98 -3.05 -9.60 6.80
N LEU A 99 -1.86 -9.61 6.20
CA LEU A 99 -1.12 -10.81 5.84
C LEU A 99 -0.22 -11.28 6.98
N ASP A 100 -0.01 -12.59 7.05
CA ASP A 100 0.96 -13.20 7.95
C ASP A 100 2.30 -13.44 7.26
N GLY A 101 2.28 -13.60 5.93
CA GLY A 101 3.47 -13.79 5.11
C GLY A 101 3.21 -13.42 3.66
N ALA A 102 4.26 -13.40 2.85
CA ALA A 102 4.15 -13.06 1.45
C ALA A 102 5.08 -13.88 0.54
N VAL A 103 4.69 -14.01 -0.72
CA VAL A 103 5.53 -14.52 -1.81
C VAL A 103 5.91 -13.35 -2.70
N THR A 104 7.19 -13.07 -2.80
CA THR A 104 7.71 -12.06 -3.73
C THR A 104 8.11 -12.73 -5.03
N VAL A 105 7.43 -12.40 -6.11
CA VAL A 105 7.68 -12.95 -7.44
C VAL A 105 8.60 -12.02 -8.21
N LEU A 106 9.74 -12.53 -8.68
CA LEU A 106 10.70 -11.80 -9.52
C LEU A 106 10.68 -12.35 -10.96
N ASP A 107 10.95 -11.49 -11.93
CA ASP A 107 11.33 -11.91 -13.27
C ASP A 107 12.82 -12.31 -13.26
N SER A 108 13.14 -13.56 -13.55
CA SER A 108 14.53 -14.07 -13.50
C SER A 108 15.48 -13.41 -14.50
N GLN A 109 14.98 -12.68 -15.48
CA GLN A 109 15.78 -11.87 -16.38
C GLN A 109 16.20 -10.54 -15.74
N SER A 110 15.29 -9.92 -14.98
CA SER A 110 15.44 -8.56 -14.44
C SER A 110 15.91 -8.54 -12.99
N GLY A 111 15.60 -9.58 -12.21
CA GLY A 111 15.83 -9.59 -10.77
C GLY A 111 14.93 -8.58 -10.04
N VAL A 112 15.49 -7.90 -9.05
CA VAL A 112 14.79 -6.85 -8.30
C VAL A 112 14.60 -5.63 -9.18
N GLU A 113 13.36 -5.16 -9.29
CA GLU A 113 12.95 -3.98 -10.04
C GLU A 113 12.40 -2.91 -9.08
N PRO A 114 12.27 -1.65 -9.50
CA PRO A 114 11.93 -0.54 -8.58
C PRO A 114 10.63 -0.72 -7.80
N GLN A 115 9.60 -1.32 -8.41
CA GLN A 115 8.36 -1.62 -7.69
C GLN A 115 8.58 -2.69 -6.63
N THR A 116 9.43 -3.67 -6.92
CA THR A 116 9.84 -4.69 -5.95
C THR A 116 10.49 -4.03 -4.73
N GLU A 117 11.37 -3.05 -4.94
CA GLU A 117 12.01 -2.31 -3.84
C GLU A 117 10.97 -1.60 -2.96
N THR A 118 9.99 -0.92 -3.58
CA THR A 118 8.95 -0.20 -2.86
C THR A 118 8.09 -1.15 -2.01
N VAL A 119 7.58 -2.23 -2.61
CA VAL A 119 6.74 -3.21 -1.91
C VAL A 119 7.54 -3.99 -0.86
N TRP A 120 8.81 -4.28 -1.13
CA TRP A 120 9.72 -4.92 -0.17
C TRP A 120 9.94 -4.06 1.07
N ARG A 121 10.20 -2.76 0.90
CA ARG A 121 10.35 -1.81 2.00
C ARG A 121 9.08 -1.77 2.86
N GLN A 122 7.91 -1.62 2.23
CA GLN A 122 6.63 -1.64 2.93
C GLN A 122 6.42 -2.95 3.70
N ALA A 123 6.69 -4.10 3.09
CA ALA A 123 6.59 -5.39 3.77
C ALA A 123 7.55 -5.49 4.97
N THR A 124 8.73 -4.86 4.90
CA THR A 124 9.68 -4.78 6.02
C THR A 124 9.17 -3.89 7.15
N GLU A 125 8.57 -2.74 6.82
CA GLU A 125 7.93 -1.84 7.79
C GLU A 125 6.80 -2.52 8.58
N TYR A 126 6.01 -3.35 7.90
CA TYR A 126 4.96 -4.15 8.53
C TYR A 126 5.45 -5.47 9.15
N GLY A 127 6.76 -5.76 9.09
CA GLY A 127 7.32 -6.99 9.64
C GLY A 127 6.81 -8.28 8.99
N VAL A 128 6.44 -8.24 7.70
CA VAL A 128 5.86 -9.40 6.98
C VAL A 128 6.95 -10.36 6.53
N PRO A 129 6.97 -11.62 7.01
CA PRO A 129 7.84 -12.69 6.53
C PRO A 129 7.64 -12.98 5.05
N ARG A 130 8.72 -13.27 4.32
CA ARG A 130 8.66 -13.46 2.86
C ARG A 130 9.49 -14.63 2.40
N ILE A 131 8.99 -15.29 1.34
CA ILE A 131 9.77 -16.15 0.47
C ILE A 131 9.86 -15.49 -0.91
N VAL A 132 10.89 -15.80 -1.67
CA VAL A 132 11.10 -15.23 -3.01
C VAL A 132 10.95 -16.33 -4.05
N PHE A 133 10.21 -16.06 -5.11
CA PHE A 133 10.03 -16.96 -6.25
C PHE A 133 10.57 -16.30 -7.52
N ALA A 134 11.77 -16.71 -7.95
CA ALA A 134 12.36 -16.30 -9.21
C ALA A 134 11.65 -17.03 -10.36
N ASN A 135 10.70 -16.33 -10.96
CA ASN A 135 9.81 -16.81 -12.00
C ASN A 135 10.40 -16.58 -13.40
N LYS A 136 9.80 -17.17 -14.40
CA LYS A 136 10.16 -17.04 -15.82
C LYS A 136 11.55 -17.57 -16.15
N MET A 137 11.95 -18.67 -15.52
CA MET A 137 13.18 -19.37 -15.85
C MET A 137 13.26 -19.89 -17.31
N ASP A 138 12.10 -19.91 -18.00
CA ASP A 138 11.96 -20.23 -19.42
C ASP A 138 12.22 -19.06 -20.37
N LYS A 139 12.39 -17.85 -19.85
CA LYS A 139 12.59 -16.65 -20.66
C LYS A 139 14.05 -16.51 -21.12
N ILE A 140 14.26 -16.05 -22.36
CA ILE A 140 15.61 -15.76 -22.87
C ILE A 140 16.31 -14.75 -21.97
N GLY A 141 17.52 -15.07 -21.52
CA GLY A 141 18.31 -14.26 -20.59
C GLY A 141 17.92 -14.44 -19.12
N ALA A 142 17.14 -15.46 -18.77
CA ALA A 142 16.84 -15.80 -17.38
C ALA A 142 18.12 -16.26 -16.65
N ASP A 143 18.42 -15.61 -15.53
CA ASP A 143 19.54 -15.92 -14.65
C ASP A 143 19.09 -15.91 -13.18
N PHE A 144 19.01 -17.10 -12.59
CA PHE A 144 18.59 -17.28 -11.21
C PHE A 144 19.57 -16.66 -10.21
N LEU A 145 20.87 -16.88 -10.40
CA LEU A 145 21.88 -16.40 -9.47
C LEU A 145 22.05 -14.88 -9.53
N TYR A 146 21.88 -14.30 -10.72
CA TYR A 146 21.78 -12.84 -10.86
C TYR A 146 20.57 -12.30 -10.07
N SER A 147 19.41 -12.95 -10.16
CA SER A 147 18.23 -12.54 -9.40
C SER A 147 18.48 -12.55 -7.88
N VAL A 148 19.17 -13.60 -7.37
CA VAL A 148 19.59 -13.68 -5.96
C VAL A 148 20.55 -12.54 -5.62
N GLN A 149 21.53 -12.27 -6.49
CA GLN A 149 22.50 -11.18 -6.27
C GLN A 149 21.80 -9.82 -6.17
N THR A 150 20.77 -9.56 -7.00
CA THR A 150 20.01 -8.30 -6.92
C THR A 150 19.26 -8.12 -5.59
N LEU A 151 18.85 -9.21 -4.91
CA LEU A 151 18.25 -9.14 -3.58
C LEU A 151 19.28 -8.64 -2.54
N HIS A 152 20.53 -9.08 -2.64
CA HIS A 152 21.61 -8.60 -1.78
C HIS A 152 21.96 -7.14 -2.08
N ASP A 153 22.19 -6.82 -3.35
CA ASP A 153 22.73 -5.53 -3.77
C ASP A 153 21.73 -4.38 -3.60
N ARG A 154 20.47 -4.61 -3.94
CA ARG A 154 19.44 -3.57 -3.95
C ARG A 154 18.59 -3.51 -2.69
N LEU A 155 18.33 -4.67 -2.07
CA LEU A 155 17.46 -4.75 -0.90
C LEU A 155 18.24 -5.00 0.39
N GLN A 156 19.54 -5.28 0.30
CA GLN A 156 20.38 -5.70 1.43
C GLN A 156 19.76 -6.88 2.20
N ALA A 157 19.04 -7.74 1.46
CA ALA A 157 18.30 -8.84 2.03
C ALA A 157 19.22 -10.05 2.27
N ASN A 158 19.10 -10.70 3.42
CA ASN A 158 19.74 -11.99 3.70
C ASN A 158 18.97 -13.11 2.98
N ALA A 159 19.07 -13.14 1.64
CA ALA A 159 18.32 -14.02 0.76
C ALA A 159 19.22 -15.12 0.19
N HIS A 160 18.85 -16.38 0.41
CA HIS A 160 19.65 -17.51 -0.04
C HIS A 160 18.81 -18.54 -0.80
N PRO A 161 19.36 -19.14 -1.87
CA PRO A 161 18.72 -20.24 -2.56
C PRO A 161 18.44 -21.41 -1.65
N ILE A 162 17.22 -21.93 -1.69
CA ILE A 162 16.86 -23.26 -1.15
C ILE A 162 16.66 -24.25 -2.30
N GLN A 163 16.71 -23.74 -3.52
CA GLN A 163 16.60 -24.48 -4.77
C GLN A 163 17.59 -23.94 -5.79
N LEU A 164 17.98 -24.77 -6.75
CA LEU A 164 18.72 -24.34 -7.94
C LEU A 164 17.99 -24.85 -9.20
N PRO A 165 17.98 -24.09 -10.30
CA PRO A 165 17.40 -24.54 -11.55
C PRO A 165 18.27 -25.57 -12.26
N ILE A 166 17.64 -26.54 -12.94
CA ILE A 166 18.30 -27.45 -13.89
C ILE A 166 18.01 -26.94 -15.30
N GLY A 167 19.01 -26.29 -15.89
CA GLY A 167 18.86 -25.56 -17.15
C GLY A 167 18.25 -24.17 -16.98
N SER A 168 18.20 -23.44 -18.07
CA SER A 168 17.54 -22.13 -18.18
C SER A 168 16.95 -21.99 -19.59
N GLU A 169 16.07 -20.99 -19.79
CA GLU A 169 15.42 -20.74 -21.06
C GLU A 169 14.64 -22.00 -21.55
N ASP A 170 14.84 -22.39 -22.79
CA ASP A 170 14.17 -23.58 -23.36
C ASP A 170 14.64 -24.89 -22.73
N ASP A 171 15.84 -24.92 -22.13
CA ASP A 171 16.42 -26.07 -21.47
C ASP A 171 16.01 -26.21 -19.97
N PHE A 172 15.19 -25.31 -19.45
CA PHE A 172 14.69 -25.38 -18.07
C PHE A 172 13.77 -26.59 -17.90
N ARG A 173 14.28 -27.65 -17.25
CA ARG A 173 13.60 -28.95 -17.15
C ARG A 173 13.30 -29.41 -15.74
N GLY A 174 13.94 -28.83 -14.73
CA GLY A 174 13.79 -29.28 -13.35
C GLY A 174 14.39 -28.34 -12.32
N ILE A 175 14.33 -28.75 -11.07
CA ILE A 175 14.73 -27.97 -9.91
C ILE A 175 15.51 -28.89 -8.95
N ILE A 176 16.62 -28.43 -8.43
CA ILE A 176 17.37 -29.09 -7.37
C ILE A 176 16.86 -28.59 -6.03
N ASP A 177 16.42 -29.46 -5.16
CA ASP A 177 16.12 -29.19 -3.76
C ASP A 177 17.41 -29.29 -2.93
N LEU A 178 17.91 -28.16 -2.43
CA LEU A 178 19.16 -28.08 -1.65
C LEU A 178 19.00 -28.66 -0.23
N ILE A 179 17.78 -28.87 0.24
CA ILE A 179 17.54 -29.44 1.57
C ILE A 179 17.56 -30.97 1.48
N LYS A 180 16.85 -31.56 0.52
CA LYS A 180 16.84 -32.99 0.29
C LYS A 180 18.08 -33.49 -0.47
N MET A 181 18.78 -32.60 -1.20
CA MET A 181 19.82 -32.91 -2.16
C MET A 181 19.33 -33.89 -3.23
N LYS A 182 18.21 -33.57 -3.84
CA LYS A 182 17.56 -34.32 -4.93
C LYS A 182 17.17 -33.37 -6.07
N ALA A 183 16.98 -33.94 -7.24
CA ALA A 183 16.48 -33.25 -8.43
C ALA A 183 15.01 -33.60 -8.67
N GLU A 184 14.19 -32.58 -8.88
CA GLU A 184 12.78 -32.66 -9.23
C GLU A 184 12.64 -32.40 -10.73
N ILE A 185 12.43 -33.44 -11.55
CA ILE A 185 12.36 -33.33 -13.00
C ILE A 185 10.89 -33.40 -13.47
N TYR A 186 10.50 -32.41 -14.25
CA TYR A 186 9.15 -32.32 -14.82
C TYR A 186 9.07 -33.12 -16.12
N THR A 187 8.13 -34.09 -16.18
CA THR A 187 8.01 -35.02 -17.30
C THR A 187 6.84 -34.69 -18.23
N ASN A 188 5.96 -33.78 -17.85
CA ASN A 188 4.85 -33.32 -18.68
C ASN A 188 4.68 -31.84 -18.70
N ASP A 189 3.98 -31.28 -19.71
CA ASP A 189 3.76 -29.83 -19.89
C ASP A 189 2.79 -29.23 -18.86
N LEU A 190 1.95 -30.03 -18.22
CA LEU A 190 1.03 -29.59 -17.17
C LEU A 190 1.71 -29.50 -15.79
N GLY A 191 2.95 -29.96 -15.67
CA GLY A 191 3.72 -29.94 -14.44
C GLY A 191 3.13 -30.83 -13.33
N THR A 192 2.26 -31.80 -13.68
CA THR A 192 1.62 -32.71 -12.71
C THR A 192 2.47 -33.91 -12.36
N ASP A 193 3.38 -34.29 -13.26
CA ASP A 193 4.25 -35.47 -13.11
C ASP A 193 5.67 -34.98 -12.83
N ILE A 194 6.08 -35.11 -11.57
CA ILE A 194 7.39 -34.76 -11.08
C ILE A 194 8.12 -36.02 -10.64
N LEU A 195 9.29 -36.25 -11.19
CA LEU A 195 10.17 -37.34 -10.79
C LEU A 195 11.26 -36.86 -9.88
N GLU A 196 11.38 -37.43 -8.69
CA GLU A 196 12.52 -37.18 -7.78
C GLU A 196 13.66 -38.11 -8.18
N GLU A 197 14.81 -37.56 -8.54
CA GLU A 197 16.00 -38.29 -9.01
C GLU A 197 17.25 -37.79 -8.27
N ASP A 198 18.37 -38.47 -8.47
CA ASP A 198 19.67 -37.94 -8.01
C ASP A 198 20.07 -36.72 -8.82
N ILE A 199 20.79 -35.81 -8.18
CA ILE A 199 21.27 -34.58 -8.83
C ILE A 199 22.21 -34.98 -9.98
N PRO A 200 21.99 -34.44 -11.21
CA PRO A 200 22.90 -34.69 -12.31
C PRO A 200 24.34 -34.28 -11.97
N GLU A 201 25.32 -35.10 -12.39
CA GLU A 201 26.75 -34.94 -12.02
C GLU A 201 27.26 -33.52 -12.32
N GLU A 202 26.81 -32.91 -13.40
CA GLU A 202 27.17 -31.53 -13.82
C GLU A 202 26.73 -30.43 -12.83
N TYR A 203 25.72 -30.68 -11.97
CA TYR A 203 25.20 -29.72 -10.99
C TYR A 203 25.59 -30.09 -9.55
N LEU A 204 26.18 -31.25 -9.30
CA LEU A 204 26.40 -31.79 -7.96
C LEU A 204 27.35 -30.88 -7.13
N GLU A 205 28.46 -30.43 -7.73
CA GLU A 205 29.41 -29.56 -7.06
C GLU A 205 28.76 -28.22 -6.67
N GLN A 206 28.03 -27.61 -7.59
CA GLN A 206 27.31 -26.37 -7.34
C GLN A 206 26.23 -26.55 -6.24
N ALA A 207 25.49 -27.65 -6.28
CA ALA A 207 24.47 -27.94 -5.27
C ALA A 207 25.08 -28.10 -3.87
N GLN A 208 26.23 -28.77 -3.76
CA GLN A 208 26.98 -28.92 -2.50
C GLN A 208 27.46 -27.56 -1.98
N GLU A 209 28.05 -26.74 -2.83
CA GLU A 209 28.48 -25.39 -2.47
C GLU A 209 27.34 -24.53 -1.94
N TYR A 210 26.20 -24.49 -2.65
CA TYR A 210 25.05 -23.68 -2.23
C TYR A 210 24.35 -24.26 -1.02
N ARG A 211 24.37 -25.59 -0.80
CA ARG A 211 23.89 -26.18 0.45
C ARG A 211 24.74 -25.73 1.64
N GLU A 212 26.07 -25.74 1.51
CA GLU A 212 26.98 -25.27 2.57
C GLU A 212 26.71 -23.80 2.90
N LYS A 213 26.58 -22.92 1.89
CA LYS A 213 26.22 -21.50 2.08
C LYS A 213 24.87 -21.33 2.75
N LEU A 214 23.89 -22.17 2.41
CA LEU A 214 22.58 -22.17 3.02
C LEU A 214 22.65 -22.53 4.50
N ILE A 215 23.39 -23.60 4.85
CA ILE A 215 23.56 -24.03 6.24
C ILE A 215 24.27 -22.95 7.06
N GLU A 216 25.34 -22.35 6.53
CA GLU A 216 26.06 -21.25 7.18
C GLU A 216 25.13 -20.06 7.45
N ALA A 217 24.41 -19.59 6.44
CA ALA A 217 23.51 -18.44 6.56
C ALA A 217 22.36 -18.68 7.55
N VAL A 218 21.83 -19.90 7.64
CA VAL A 218 20.81 -20.25 8.62
C VAL A 218 21.41 -20.38 10.02
N ALA A 219 22.60 -20.96 10.16
CA ALA A 219 23.29 -21.08 11.43
C ALA A 219 23.61 -19.70 12.04
N GLU A 220 23.92 -18.68 11.23
CA GLU A 220 24.15 -17.31 11.70
C GLU A 220 22.93 -16.70 12.41
N THR A 221 21.72 -17.20 12.17
CA THR A 221 20.47 -16.71 12.78
C THR A 221 20.04 -17.45 14.03
N ASP A 222 20.76 -18.53 14.43
CA ASP A 222 20.38 -19.38 15.56
C ASP A 222 21.62 -19.85 16.32
N GLU A 223 21.69 -19.53 17.63
CA GLU A 223 22.84 -19.84 18.47
C GLU A 223 23.13 -21.36 18.58
N ASP A 224 22.09 -22.19 18.66
CA ASP A 224 22.25 -23.64 18.77
C ASP A 224 22.77 -24.25 17.47
N LEU A 225 22.24 -23.78 16.32
CA LEU A 225 22.72 -24.20 15.00
C LEU A 225 24.14 -23.68 14.73
N MET A 226 24.46 -22.47 15.16
CA MET A 226 25.82 -21.93 15.04
C MET A 226 26.83 -22.74 15.84
N MET A 227 26.51 -23.17 17.06
CA MET A 227 27.42 -24.03 17.83
C MET A 227 27.66 -25.35 17.13
N LYS A 228 26.64 -26.04 16.65
CA LYS A 228 26.78 -27.28 15.88
C LYS A 228 27.65 -27.09 14.62
N TYR A 229 27.39 -26.01 13.90
CA TYR A 229 28.17 -25.70 12.68
C TYR A 229 29.65 -25.50 12.96
N LEU A 230 29.98 -24.73 14.03
CA LEU A 230 31.36 -24.47 14.44
C LEU A 230 32.08 -25.72 15.01
N GLU A 231 31.35 -26.62 15.64
CA GLU A 231 31.87 -27.90 16.18
C GLU A 231 32.02 -28.95 15.05
N GLY A 232 31.51 -28.68 13.87
CA GLY A 232 31.52 -29.62 12.74
C GLY A 232 30.55 -30.77 12.89
N GLU A 233 29.50 -30.59 13.71
CA GLU A 233 28.41 -31.55 13.83
C GLU A 233 27.46 -31.44 12.63
N GLU A 234 26.89 -32.57 12.24
CA GLU A 234 25.90 -32.60 11.16
C GLU A 234 24.60 -31.91 11.58
N ILE A 235 24.16 -30.94 10.77
CA ILE A 235 22.84 -30.33 10.90
C ILE A 235 21.87 -31.15 10.02
N THR A 236 20.87 -31.76 10.64
CA THR A 236 19.90 -32.59 9.92
C THR A 236 18.95 -31.74 9.05
N ASN A 237 18.29 -32.38 8.09
CA ASN A 237 17.33 -31.68 7.23
C ASN A 237 16.17 -31.08 8.05
N GLU A 238 15.70 -31.77 9.08
CA GLU A 238 14.66 -31.30 9.98
C GLU A 238 15.10 -30.06 10.76
N GLU A 239 16.33 -30.05 11.27
CA GLU A 239 16.90 -28.88 11.96
C GLU A 239 17.10 -27.71 10.99
N LEU A 240 17.55 -27.98 9.77
CA LEU A 240 17.70 -26.95 8.74
C LEU A 240 16.35 -26.32 8.36
N VAL A 241 15.32 -27.13 8.13
CA VAL A 241 13.96 -26.65 7.84
C VAL A 241 13.41 -25.84 9.00
N ALA A 242 13.58 -26.29 10.24
CA ALA A 242 13.15 -25.55 11.42
C ALA A 242 13.89 -24.21 11.56
N GLY A 243 15.20 -24.20 11.31
CA GLY A 243 16.03 -22.99 11.32
C GLY A 243 15.61 -21.99 10.26
N ILE A 244 15.43 -22.43 9.01
CA ILE A 244 14.92 -21.59 7.90
C ILE A 244 13.56 -20.99 8.28
N ARG A 245 12.61 -21.80 8.80
CA ARG A 245 11.30 -21.33 9.21
C ARG A 245 11.41 -20.25 10.28
N LYS A 246 12.17 -20.50 11.35
CA LYS A 246 12.36 -19.55 12.46
C LYS A 246 12.93 -18.23 11.98
N ALA A 247 14.00 -18.27 11.18
CA ALA A 247 14.66 -17.10 10.63
C ALA A 247 13.77 -16.33 9.63
N THR A 248 12.98 -17.04 8.83
CA THR A 248 12.01 -16.43 7.90
C THR A 248 10.89 -15.72 8.64
N ILE A 249 10.33 -16.33 9.69
CA ILE A 249 9.28 -15.72 10.51
C ILE A 249 9.79 -14.46 11.21
N ASN A 250 11.04 -14.46 11.67
CA ASN A 250 11.67 -13.30 12.29
C ASN A 250 12.10 -12.21 11.29
N VAL A 251 11.90 -12.43 9.98
CA VAL A 251 12.32 -11.51 8.91
C VAL A 251 13.86 -11.32 8.86
N GLU A 252 14.61 -12.33 9.28
CA GLU A 252 16.08 -12.35 9.29
C GLU A 252 16.68 -13.10 8.10
N PHE A 253 15.86 -13.91 7.43
CA PHE A 253 16.26 -14.77 6.31
C PHE A 253 15.15 -14.87 5.27
N PHE A 254 15.51 -14.91 3.99
CA PHE A 254 14.55 -15.00 2.89
C PHE A 254 14.88 -16.16 1.96
N PRO A 255 14.13 -17.28 2.02
CA PRO A 255 14.32 -18.40 1.12
C PRO A 255 14.02 -18.02 -0.34
N VAL A 256 14.92 -18.36 -1.25
CA VAL A 256 14.75 -18.09 -2.70
C VAL A 256 14.51 -19.40 -3.44
N LEU A 257 13.42 -19.45 -4.18
CA LEU A 257 12.98 -20.53 -5.03
C LEU A 257 13.06 -20.11 -6.50
N CYS A 258 13.02 -21.09 -7.39
CA CYS A 258 13.00 -20.85 -8.83
C CYS A 258 11.87 -21.62 -9.54
N GLY A 259 11.45 -21.11 -10.70
CA GLY A 259 10.46 -21.78 -11.50
C GLY A 259 10.01 -21.00 -12.73
N SER A 260 9.02 -21.55 -13.42
CA SER A 260 8.28 -20.89 -14.49
C SER A 260 6.80 -21.20 -14.34
N ALA A 261 6.04 -20.22 -13.86
CA ALA A 261 4.60 -20.36 -13.77
C ALA A 261 3.95 -20.59 -15.15
N PHE A 262 4.48 -19.94 -16.19
CA PHE A 262 3.99 -20.12 -17.57
C PHE A 262 4.21 -21.55 -18.08
N LYS A 263 5.34 -22.16 -17.78
CA LYS A 263 5.67 -23.56 -18.15
C LYS A 263 5.22 -24.58 -17.11
N ASN A 264 4.43 -24.17 -16.11
CA ASN A 264 3.89 -25.04 -15.07
C ASN A 264 4.96 -25.77 -14.23
N LYS A 265 6.08 -25.13 -13.94
CA LYS A 265 7.21 -25.71 -13.19
C LYS A 265 7.52 -24.88 -11.94
N GLY A 266 7.67 -25.55 -10.80
CA GLY A 266 8.09 -24.93 -9.53
C GLY A 266 6.96 -24.39 -8.65
N VAL A 267 5.72 -24.28 -9.11
CA VAL A 267 4.62 -23.70 -8.33
C VAL A 267 4.18 -24.59 -7.17
N GLN A 268 4.17 -25.92 -7.36
CA GLN A 268 3.85 -26.87 -6.28
C GLN A 268 4.92 -26.79 -5.18
N LEU A 269 6.19 -26.78 -5.55
CA LEU A 269 7.31 -26.64 -4.61
C LEU A 269 7.28 -25.29 -3.88
N MET A 270 6.80 -24.25 -4.54
CA MET A 270 6.57 -22.96 -3.89
C MET A 270 5.42 -23.05 -2.86
N LEU A 271 4.35 -23.76 -3.15
CA LEU A 271 3.25 -24.01 -2.19
C LEU A 271 3.74 -24.84 -0.99
N ASP A 272 4.59 -25.84 -1.21
CA ASP A 272 5.25 -26.59 -0.13
C ASP A 272 6.10 -25.66 0.75
N ALA A 273 6.85 -24.74 0.15
CA ALA A 273 7.64 -23.74 0.85
C ALA A 273 6.78 -22.75 1.64
N VAL A 274 5.63 -22.33 1.10
CA VAL A 274 4.65 -21.50 1.82
C VAL A 274 4.21 -22.19 3.12
N ILE A 275 3.90 -23.47 3.07
CA ILE A 275 3.50 -24.26 4.23
C ILE A 275 4.66 -24.45 5.21
N ALA A 276 5.85 -24.76 4.69
CA ALA A 276 7.01 -25.06 5.51
C ALA A 276 7.58 -23.81 6.22
N TYR A 277 7.67 -22.66 5.54
CA TYR A 277 8.46 -21.52 6.01
C TYR A 277 7.65 -20.30 6.41
N LEU A 278 6.47 -20.08 5.83
CA LEU A 278 5.65 -18.93 6.21
C LEU A 278 4.83 -19.18 7.48
N PRO A 279 4.56 -18.15 8.29
CA PRO A 279 3.88 -18.29 9.56
C PRO A 279 2.40 -18.69 9.42
N SER A 280 1.91 -19.36 10.45
CA SER A 280 0.49 -19.44 10.77
C SER A 280 0.08 -18.25 11.64
N PRO A 281 -1.22 -17.99 11.85
CA PRO A 281 -1.67 -16.95 12.80
C PRO A 281 -1.17 -17.14 14.23
N LEU A 282 -0.71 -18.34 14.62
CA LEU A 282 -0.12 -18.61 15.94
C LEU A 282 1.35 -18.20 16.06
N ASP A 283 2.05 -18.09 14.94
CA ASP A 283 3.48 -17.77 14.89
C ASP A 283 3.76 -16.26 14.90
N ILE A 284 2.72 -15.45 14.69
CA ILE A 284 2.82 -13.99 14.69
C ILE A 284 2.45 -13.42 16.06
N PRO A 285 3.00 -12.26 16.46
CA PRO A 285 2.63 -11.60 17.69
C PRO A 285 1.13 -11.31 17.79
N ALA A 286 0.59 -11.28 19.00
CA ALA A 286 -0.78 -10.85 19.25
C ALA A 286 -1.02 -9.44 18.70
N ILE A 287 -2.17 -9.21 18.08
CA ILE A 287 -2.50 -7.88 17.56
C ILE A 287 -2.68 -6.89 18.71
N LYS A 288 -2.06 -5.73 18.59
CA LYS A 288 -2.15 -4.64 19.54
C LYS A 288 -3.24 -3.65 19.17
N GLY A 289 -3.77 -2.97 20.17
CA GLY A 289 -4.74 -1.92 19.98
C GLY A 289 -4.98 -1.15 21.29
N VAL A 290 -5.84 -0.15 21.21
CA VAL A 290 -6.18 0.72 22.34
C VAL A 290 -7.65 0.54 22.70
N ASN A 291 -7.94 0.35 23.97
CA ASN A 291 -9.30 0.33 24.47
C ASN A 291 -9.86 1.77 24.51
N PRO A 292 -10.92 2.10 23.71
CA PRO A 292 -11.42 3.48 23.61
C PRO A 292 -12.12 4.00 24.87
N ASP A 293 -12.48 3.11 25.79
CA ASP A 293 -13.17 3.51 27.04
C ASP A 293 -12.15 3.81 28.18
N THR A 294 -10.93 3.26 28.09
CA THR A 294 -9.91 3.35 29.15
C THR A 294 -8.57 3.93 28.70
N ASP A 295 -8.37 4.13 27.39
CA ASP A 295 -7.09 4.50 26.73
C ASP A 295 -5.92 3.55 27.05
N ALA A 296 -6.23 2.32 27.50
CA ALA A 296 -5.23 1.31 27.80
C ALA A 296 -4.85 0.53 26.53
N GLU A 297 -3.55 0.26 26.38
CA GLU A 297 -3.08 -0.69 25.37
C GLU A 297 -3.50 -2.12 25.76
N GLU A 298 -4.06 -2.82 24.81
CA GLU A 298 -4.49 -4.21 24.93
C GLU A 298 -3.98 -5.04 23.78
N GLU A 299 -3.85 -6.35 23.99
CA GLU A 299 -3.47 -7.31 22.96
C GLU A 299 -4.58 -8.35 22.77
N ARG A 300 -4.72 -8.86 21.55
CA ARG A 300 -5.62 -9.98 21.21
C ARG A 300 -4.80 -11.10 20.57
N PRO A 301 -4.57 -12.21 21.32
CA PRO A 301 -3.93 -13.39 20.75
C PRO A 301 -4.86 -14.10 19.76
N ALA A 302 -4.28 -14.80 18.80
CA ALA A 302 -5.04 -15.58 17.82
C ALA A 302 -5.64 -16.83 18.50
N SER A 303 -6.89 -16.72 18.96
CA SER A 303 -7.65 -17.81 19.60
C SER A 303 -9.14 -17.65 19.37
N ASP A 304 -9.85 -18.74 19.15
CA ASP A 304 -11.31 -18.76 19.01
C ASP A 304 -12.02 -18.49 20.36
N GLU A 305 -11.33 -18.66 21.49
CA GLU A 305 -11.86 -18.47 22.85
C GLU A 305 -11.79 -17.01 23.31
N GLU A 306 -10.98 -16.21 22.66
CA GLU A 306 -10.83 -14.78 22.95
C GLU A 306 -12.05 -13.96 22.45
N PRO A 307 -12.26 -12.76 22.99
CA PRO A 307 -13.26 -11.85 22.45
C PRO A 307 -13.03 -11.54 20.97
N PHE A 308 -14.13 -11.44 20.22
CA PHE A 308 -14.03 -11.15 18.78
C PHE A 308 -13.39 -9.79 18.52
N ALA A 309 -12.37 -9.79 17.66
CA ALA A 309 -11.75 -8.60 17.11
C ALA A 309 -11.31 -8.84 15.66
N ALA A 310 -11.69 -7.93 14.79
CA ALA A 310 -11.37 -7.97 13.36
C ALA A 310 -11.08 -6.58 12.80
N LEU A 311 -10.31 -6.52 11.74
CA LEU A 311 -10.01 -5.30 10.99
C LEU A 311 -10.68 -5.35 9.61
N ALA A 312 -11.49 -4.35 9.30
CA ALA A 312 -12.03 -4.14 7.96
C ALA A 312 -10.94 -3.50 7.08
N PHE A 313 -10.44 -4.23 6.09
CA PHE A 313 -9.30 -3.77 5.30
C PHE A 313 -9.65 -3.37 3.85
N LYS A 314 -10.82 -3.78 3.37
CA LYS A 314 -11.28 -3.44 2.01
C LYS A 314 -12.79 -3.34 1.93
N ILE A 315 -13.27 -2.34 1.23
CA ILE A 315 -14.68 -2.19 0.84
C ILE A 315 -14.76 -2.39 -0.68
N MET A 316 -15.79 -3.07 -1.13
CA MET A 316 -16.08 -3.28 -2.54
C MET A 316 -17.58 -3.18 -2.79
N THR A 317 -17.96 -2.56 -3.89
CA THR A 317 -19.36 -2.53 -4.35
C THR A 317 -19.57 -3.63 -5.36
N ASP A 318 -20.44 -4.56 -5.04
CA ASP A 318 -20.82 -5.68 -5.90
C ASP A 318 -22.19 -5.43 -6.53
N PRO A 319 -22.37 -5.67 -7.84
CA PRO A 319 -23.63 -5.39 -8.53
C PRO A 319 -24.82 -6.25 -8.04
N PHE A 320 -24.54 -7.43 -7.44
CA PHE A 320 -25.58 -8.38 -7.06
C PHE A 320 -25.88 -8.38 -5.54
N VAL A 321 -24.85 -8.26 -4.72
CA VAL A 321 -25.00 -8.32 -3.25
C VAL A 321 -24.84 -6.96 -2.57
N GLY A 322 -24.47 -5.93 -3.33
CA GLY A 322 -24.26 -4.59 -2.85
C GLY A 322 -22.89 -4.42 -2.18
N ARG A 323 -22.84 -3.74 -1.05
CA ARG A 323 -21.60 -3.44 -0.34
C ARG A 323 -21.06 -4.67 0.37
N LEU A 324 -19.81 -5.03 0.03
CA LEU A 324 -19.00 -6.07 0.66
C LEU A 324 -17.90 -5.42 1.50
N THR A 325 -17.78 -5.85 2.74
CA THR A 325 -16.70 -5.44 3.64
C THR A 325 -15.79 -6.64 3.89
N PHE A 326 -14.57 -6.60 3.37
CA PHE A 326 -13.56 -7.61 3.64
C PHE A 326 -12.90 -7.33 4.99
N PHE A 327 -12.80 -8.35 5.80
CA PHE A 327 -12.20 -8.23 7.13
C PHE A 327 -11.35 -9.45 7.48
N ARG A 328 -10.32 -9.20 8.28
CA ARG A 328 -9.51 -10.24 8.92
C ARG A 328 -9.92 -10.38 10.37
N VAL A 329 -10.20 -11.61 10.79
CA VAL A 329 -10.43 -11.94 12.21
C VAL A 329 -9.09 -12.21 12.88
N TYR A 330 -8.78 -11.44 13.91
CA TYR A 330 -7.56 -11.65 14.72
C TYR A 330 -7.83 -12.52 15.93
N SER A 331 -9.01 -12.40 16.54
CA SER A 331 -9.41 -13.21 17.70
C SER A 331 -10.91 -13.47 17.70
N GLY A 332 -11.31 -14.52 18.40
CA GLY A 332 -12.70 -14.88 18.60
C GLY A 332 -13.40 -15.47 17.39
N VAL A 333 -14.71 -15.54 17.48
CA VAL A 333 -15.59 -16.17 16.49
C VAL A 333 -16.76 -15.23 16.18
N LEU A 334 -17.13 -15.15 14.88
CA LEU A 334 -18.27 -14.35 14.43
C LEU A 334 -19.26 -15.23 13.65
N ASN A 335 -20.54 -15.11 14.00
CA ASN A 335 -21.61 -15.82 13.33
C ASN A 335 -22.41 -14.89 12.41
N SER A 336 -22.87 -15.43 11.29
CA SER A 336 -23.79 -14.76 10.38
C SER A 336 -25.08 -14.34 11.12
N GLY A 337 -25.62 -13.17 10.81
CA GLY A 337 -26.81 -12.62 11.45
C GLY A 337 -26.59 -11.97 12.82
N SER A 338 -25.36 -12.04 13.39
CA SER A 338 -25.02 -11.44 14.68
C SER A 338 -24.76 -9.93 14.58
N TYR A 339 -24.49 -9.31 15.72
CA TYR A 339 -24.11 -7.89 15.80
C TYR A 339 -22.64 -7.76 16.16
N VAL A 340 -22.04 -6.70 15.65
CA VAL A 340 -20.69 -6.26 16.01
C VAL A 340 -20.69 -4.79 16.37
N MET A 341 -19.70 -4.38 17.18
CA MET A 341 -19.41 -2.99 17.44
C MET A 341 -18.33 -2.52 16.43
N ASN A 342 -18.64 -1.53 15.61
CA ASN A 342 -17.62 -0.75 14.93
C ASN A 342 -17.02 0.19 15.98
N THR A 343 -15.89 -0.23 16.55
CA THR A 343 -15.29 0.45 17.69
C THR A 343 -14.66 1.77 17.29
N SER A 344 -14.14 1.87 16.07
CA SER A 344 -13.58 3.11 15.52
C SER A 344 -14.62 4.25 15.42
N LYS A 345 -15.89 3.90 15.18
CA LYS A 345 -16.99 4.88 15.03
C LYS A 345 -17.99 4.87 16.19
N GLY A 346 -17.83 3.97 17.15
CA GLY A 346 -18.76 3.81 18.26
C GLY A 346 -20.16 3.38 17.85
N LYS A 347 -20.32 2.68 16.72
CA LYS A 347 -21.60 2.27 16.17
C LYS A 347 -21.79 0.75 16.20
N ARG A 348 -22.99 0.32 16.57
CA ARG A 348 -23.40 -1.07 16.48
C ARG A 348 -23.94 -1.38 15.10
N GLU A 349 -23.41 -2.42 14.45
CA GLU A 349 -23.84 -2.86 13.13
C GLU A 349 -24.24 -4.34 13.11
N ARG A 350 -25.08 -4.72 12.18
CA ARG A 350 -25.53 -6.10 12.02
C ARG A 350 -24.81 -6.74 10.83
N ILE A 351 -24.18 -7.90 11.07
CA ILE A 351 -23.70 -8.78 10.02
C ILE A 351 -24.90 -9.46 9.35
N GLY A 352 -25.13 -9.24 8.09
CA GLY A 352 -26.17 -9.93 7.33
C GLY A 352 -25.72 -11.35 6.98
N ARG A 353 -24.83 -11.49 6.04
CA ARG A 353 -24.22 -12.75 5.59
C ARG A 353 -22.71 -12.64 5.66
N ILE A 354 -22.05 -13.78 5.86
CA ILE A 354 -20.59 -13.90 5.76
C ILE A 354 -20.28 -14.74 4.53
N LEU A 355 -19.37 -14.24 3.70
CA LEU A 355 -18.97 -14.87 2.44
C LEU A 355 -17.49 -15.23 2.50
N GLN A 356 -17.19 -16.44 2.09
CA GLN A 356 -15.84 -16.87 1.76
C GLN A 356 -15.64 -16.73 0.25
N MET A 357 -14.53 -16.12 -0.13
CA MET A 357 -14.21 -15.88 -1.53
C MET A 357 -13.39 -17.04 -2.10
N HIS A 358 -13.77 -17.48 -3.29
CA HIS A 358 -13.08 -18.50 -4.04
C HIS A 358 -12.91 -18.02 -5.49
N ALA A 359 -11.87 -17.26 -5.77
CA ALA A 359 -11.70 -16.58 -7.06
C ALA A 359 -12.97 -15.75 -7.42
N ASN A 360 -13.65 -16.09 -8.50
CA ASN A 360 -14.89 -15.42 -8.93
C ASN A 360 -16.18 -15.99 -8.28
N SER A 361 -16.08 -17.02 -7.45
CA SER A 361 -17.23 -17.60 -6.76
C SER A 361 -17.28 -17.17 -5.30
N ARG A 362 -18.48 -17.18 -4.74
CA ARG A 362 -18.74 -16.82 -3.35
C ARG A 362 -19.46 -17.96 -2.68
N GLN A 363 -18.97 -18.34 -1.52
CA GLN A 363 -19.62 -19.33 -0.69
C GLN A 363 -20.11 -18.66 0.59
N GLU A 364 -21.39 -18.78 0.87
CA GLU A 364 -21.96 -18.32 2.15
C GLU A 364 -21.53 -19.28 3.27
N ILE A 365 -21.02 -18.71 4.36
CA ILE A 365 -20.59 -19.44 5.55
C ILE A 365 -21.33 -18.93 6.77
N GLU A 366 -21.62 -19.82 7.72
CA GLU A 366 -22.35 -19.45 8.95
C GLU A 366 -21.44 -18.83 10.01
N THR A 367 -20.17 -19.24 10.04
CA THR A 367 -19.24 -18.88 11.10
C THR A 367 -17.85 -18.62 10.51
N VAL A 368 -17.19 -17.60 11.04
CA VAL A 368 -15.79 -17.28 10.75
C VAL A 368 -15.00 -17.25 12.06
N TYR A 369 -13.77 -17.71 12.03
CA TYR A 369 -12.92 -17.98 13.18
C TYR A 369 -11.68 -17.09 13.21
N ALA A 370 -10.97 -17.05 14.35
CA ALA A 370 -9.68 -16.39 14.47
C ALA A 370 -8.73 -16.81 13.33
N GLY A 371 -7.97 -15.88 12.76
CA GLY A 371 -7.06 -16.13 11.64
C GLY A 371 -7.70 -16.19 10.25
N ASP A 372 -9.04 -16.16 10.15
CA ASP A 372 -9.73 -16.21 8.87
C ASP A 372 -9.82 -14.83 8.19
N ILE A 373 -9.91 -14.86 6.86
CA ILE A 373 -10.26 -13.72 6.02
C ILE A 373 -11.59 -14.01 5.36
N ALA A 374 -12.54 -13.08 5.48
CA ALA A 374 -13.88 -13.22 4.92
C ALA A 374 -14.45 -11.87 4.48
N ALA A 375 -15.60 -11.89 3.81
CA ALA A 375 -16.37 -10.70 3.47
C ALA A 375 -17.73 -10.71 4.15
N ALA A 376 -18.17 -9.56 4.66
CA ALA A 376 -19.49 -9.38 5.25
C ALA A 376 -20.39 -8.54 4.36
N VAL A 377 -21.66 -8.93 4.30
CA VAL A 377 -22.75 -8.15 3.73
C VAL A 377 -23.58 -7.56 4.85
N GLY A 378 -23.96 -6.28 4.73
CA GLY A 378 -24.88 -5.65 5.67
C GLY A 378 -24.27 -4.58 6.55
N LEU A 379 -22.94 -4.43 6.56
CA LEU A 379 -22.26 -3.32 7.22
C LEU A 379 -22.43 -2.03 6.40
N LYS A 380 -23.04 -1.01 7.00
CA LYS A 380 -23.41 0.24 6.30
C LYS A 380 -22.44 1.37 6.58
N ASP A 381 -22.00 1.48 7.83
CA ASP A 381 -21.16 2.57 8.32
C ASP A 381 -19.66 2.22 8.33
N THR A 382 -19.31 0.94 8.31
CA THR A 382 -17.94 0.46 8.35
C THR A 382 -17.16 0.89 7.10
N THR A 383 -15.98 1.46 7.29
CA THR A 383 -15.04 1.85 6.23
C THR A 383 -13.70 1.10 6.37
N THR A 384 -12.84 1.24 5.38
CA THR A 384 -11.49 0.65 5.43
C THR A 384 -10.72 1.19 6.63
N GLY A 385 -10.10 0.29 7.40
CA GLY A 385 -9.35 0.62 8.62
C GLY A 385 -10.18 0.56 9.91
N ASP A 386 -11.50 0.37 9.83
CA ASP A 386 -12.34 0.28 11.03
C ASP A 386 -12.16 -1.07 11.76
N SER A 387 -12.18 -0.99 13.09
CA SER A 387 -12.13 -2.16 13.97
C SER A 387 -13.53 -2.65 14.31
N LEU A 388 -13.74 -3.94 14.14
CA LEU A 388 -14.99 -4.64 14.46
C LEU A 388 -14.77 -5.54 15.66
N THR A 389 -15.54 -5.36 16.74
CA THR A 389 -15.33 -6.08 18.01
C THR A 389 -16.62 -6.51 18.64
N ASP A 390 -16.50 -7.28 19.73
CA ASP A 390 -17.59 -7.50 20.65
C ASP A 390 -17.96 -6.20 21.38
N GLU A 391 -19.24 -6.02 21.69
CA GLU A 391 -19.74 -4.83 22.39
C GLU A 391 -19.11 -4.64 23.78
N LYS A 392 -18.75 -5.74 24.43
CA LYS A 392 -18.23 -5.74 25.81
C LYS A 392 -16.69 -5.66 25.89
N SER A 393 -16.01 -5.97 24.80
CA SER A 393 -14.55 -6.07 24.78
C SER A 393 -14.02 -5.23 23.60
N LYS A 394 -14.22 -3.92 23.71
CA LYS A 394 -13.85 -2.97 22.69
C LYS A 394 -12.33 -2.80 22.59
N ILE A 395 -11.82 -2.81 21.39
CA ILE A 395 -10.44 -2.46 21.07
C ILE A 395 -10.41 -1.76 19.71
N ILE A 396 -9.67 -0.69 19.60
CA ILE A 396 -9.32 -0.06 18.31
C ILE A 396 -7.97 -0.62 17.93
N LEU A 397 -7.96 -1.44 16.89
CA LEU A 397 -6.73 -1.98 16.31
C LEU A 397 -5.99 -0.85 15.59
N GLU A 398 -4.69 -1.01 15.43
CA GLU A 398 -3.85 -0.06 14.71
C GLU A 398 -4.44 0.24 13.32
N SER A 399 -4.61 1.51 13.01
CA SER A 399 -5.23 1.96 11.77
C SER A 399 -4.26 1.86 10.59
N ILE A 400 -4.83 1.79 9.38
CA ILE A 400 -4.09 1.90 8.13
C ILE A 400 -3.86 3.38 7.85
N GLU A 401 -2.60 3.80 7.70
CA GLU A 401 -2.28 5.16 7.28
C GLU A 401 -2.66 5.33 5.80
N VAL A 402 -3.43 6.38 5.52
CA VAL A 402 -3.88 6.69 4.17
C VAL A 402 -3.04 7.84 3.63
N PRO A 403 -2.27 7.64 2.56
CA PRO A 403 -1.48 8.71 1.96
C PRO A 403 -2.38 9.79 1.35
N GLU A 404 -1.90 11.03 1.40
CA GLU A 404 -2.59 12.15 0.78
C GLU A 404 -2.49 12.09 -0.75
N PRO A 405 -3.58 12.38 -1.48
CA PRO A 405 -3.55 12.43 -2.93
C PRO A 405 -2.70 13.59 -3.44
N VAL A 406 -2.02 13.37 -4.57
CA VAL A 406 -1.06 14.35 -5.12
C VAL A 406 -1.49 14.97 -6.46
N ILE A 407 -2.49 14.39 -7.12
CA ILE A 407 -3.02 14.88 -8.41
C ILE A 407 -4.52 15.12 -8.31
N GLN A 408 -5.01 16.10 -9.04
CA GLN A 408 -6.42 16.48 -9.09
C GLN A 408 -6.90 16.58 -10.53
N LEU A 409 -8.17 16.21 -10.76
CA LEU A 409 -8.89 16.39 -12.02
C LEU A 409 -10.23 17.07 -11.75
N MET A 410 -10.63 17.99 -12.63
CA MET A 410 -11.98 18.51 -12.65
C MET A 410 -12.87 17.56 -13.45
N VAL A 411 -14.05 17.26 -12.92
CA VAL A 411 -15.02 16.37 -13.56
C VAL A 411 -16.37 17.08 -13.67
N GLU A 412 -16.91 17.15 -14.89
CA GLU A 412 -18.20 17.74 -15.16
C GLU A 412 -19.14 16.73 -15.81
N PRO A 413 -20.39 16.57 -15.33
CA PRO A 413 -21.36 15.69 -15.98
C PRO A 413 -21.76 16.24 -17.35
N LYS A 414 -21.88 15.38 -18.37
CA LYS A 414 -22.31 15.80 -19.71
C LYS A 414 -23.78 16.19 -19.77
N SER A 415 -24.60 15.71 -18.85
CA SER A 415 -26.03 16.01 -18.79
C SER A 415 -26.51 16.17 -17.35
N LYS A 416 -27.67 16.80 -17.17
CA LYS A 416 -28.30 16.92 -15.85
C LYS A 416 -28.68 15.56 -15.26
N ALA A 417 -29.01 14.57 -16.09
CA ALA A 417 -29.29 13.21 -15.66
C ALA A 417 -28.04 12.47 -15.17
N ASP A 418 -26.87 12.83 -15.68
CA ASP A 418 -25.58 12.29 -15.24
C ASP A 418 -25.11 12.91 -13.91
N GLN A 419 -25.58 14.11 -13.56
CA GLN A 419 -25.17 14.81 -12.34
C GLN A 419 -25.52 14.02 -11.07
N ASP A 420 -26.76 13.55 -10.97
CA ASP A 420 -27.22 12.77 -9.80
C ASP A 420 -26.49 11.41 -9.73
N LYS A 421 -26.33 10.75 -10.88
CA LYS A 421 -25.60 9.50 -11.00
C LYS A 421 -24.12 9.66 -10.66
N MET A 422 -23.50 10.77 -11.10
CA MET A 422 -22.11 11.09 -10.83
C MET A 422 -21.85 11.23 -9.34
N GLY A 423 -22.71 11.94 -8.58
CA GLY A 423 -22.59 12.07 -7.14
C GLY A 423 -22.62 10.71 -6.43
N ILE A 424 -23.55 9.82 -6.82
CA ILE A 424 -23.64 8.46 -6.28
C ILE A 424 -22.41 7.62 -6.64
N ALA A 425 -21.96 7.70 -7.89
CA ALA A 425 -20.79 6.96 -8.36
C ALA A 425 -19.51 7.38 -7.61
N LEU A 426 -19.27 8.69 -7.53
CA LEU A 426 -18.10 9.25 -6.84
C LEU A 426 -18.09 8.91 -5.35
N GLN A 427 -19.27 8.97 -4.68
CA GLN A 427 -19.39 8.57 -3.27
C GLN A 427 -19.00 7.09 -3.10
N LYS A 428 -19.54 6.20 -3.92
CA LYS A 428 -19.23 4.76 -3.82
C LYS A 428 -17.76 4.46 -4.09
N LEU A 429 -17.16 5.11 -5.08
CA LEU A 429 -15.74 4.97 -5.37
C LEU A 429 -14.86 5.47 -4.21
N ALA A 430 -15.25 6.58 -3.58
CA ALA A 430 -14.55 7.10 -2.39
C ALA A 430 -14.72 6.21 -1.15
N GLU A 431 -15.83 5.47 -1.03
CA GLU A 431 -16.01 4.47 0.03
C GLU A 431 -15.10 3.24 -0.16
N GLU A 432 -14.80 2.88 -1.41
CA GLU A 432 -13.91 1.76 -1.75
C GLU A 432 -12.44 2.12 -1.59
N ASP A 433 -12.06 3.34 -2.00
CA ASP A 433 -10.67 3.82 -2.01
C ASP A 433 -10.50 5.07 -1.14
N PRO A 434 -9.89 4.96 0.03
CA PRO A 434 -9.70 6.09 0.93
C PRO A 434 -8.70 7.14 0.42
N THR A 435 -7.87 6.82 -0.60
CA THR A 435 -6.98 7.80 -1.25
C THR A 435 -7.68 8.61 -2.33
N PHE A 436 -8.88 8.19 -2.73
CA PHE A 436 -9.71 8.93 -3.67
C PHE A 436 -10.57 9.95 -2.91
N ARG A 437 -10.34 11.22 -3.17
CA ARG A 437 -11.11 12.32 -2.58
C ARG A 437 -11.97 13.01 -3.62
N VAL A 438 -13.14 13.44 -3.18
CA VAL A 438 -14.10 14.17 -3.99
C VAL A 438 -14.47 15.44 -3.25
N GLU A 439 -14.25 16.57 -3.88
CA GLU A 439 -14.61 17.88 -3.37
C GLU A 439 -15.50 18.61 -4.39
N THR A 440 -16.61 19.18 -3.94
CA THR A 440 -17.45 20.02 -4.78
C THR A 440 -17.32 21.45 -4.31
N ASN A 441 -16.83 22.33 -5.18
CA ASN A 441 -16.79 23.75 -4.91
C ASN A 441 -18.24 24.29 -4.88
N VAL A 442 -18.66 24.73 -3.71
CA VAL A 442 -20.03 25.23 -3.48
C VAL A 442 -20.32 26.50 -4.27
N GLU A 443 -19.29 27.32 -4.54
CA GLU A 443 -19.44 28.59 -5.26
C GLU A 443 -19.51 28.40 -6.76
N THR A 444 -18.65 27.54 -7.33
CA THR A 444 -18.58 27.32 -8.77
C THR A 444 -19.42 26.11 -9.26
N GLY A 445 -19.82 25.21 -8.33
CA GLY A 445 -20.49 23.96 -8.68
C GLY A 445 -19.57 22.92 -9.32
N GLU A 446 -18.28 23.20 -9.41
CA GLU A 446 -17.29 22.30 -9.98
C GLU A 446 -16.99 21.13 -9.04
N THR A 447 -16.89 19.93 -9.59
CA THR A 447 -16.48 18.75 -8.83
C THR A 447 -15.03 18.42 -9.17
N VAL A 448 -14.18 18.39 -8.15
CA VAL A 448 -12.77 18.03 -8.25
C VAL A 448 -12.59 16.65 -7.62
N ILE A 449 -11.90 15.76 -8.32
CA ILE A 449 -11.47 14.46 -7.83
C ILE A 449 -9.96 14.45 -7.65
N ALA A 450 -9.49 13.85 -6.55
CA ALA A 450 -8.06 13.76 -6.23
C ALA A 450 -7.64 12.31 -6.02
N GLY A 451 -6.42 11.96 -6.41
CA GLY A 451 -5.87 10.60 -6.34
C GLY A 451 -4.34 10.56 -6.35
N MET A 452 -3.79 9.34 -6.35
CA MET A 452 -2.37 9.08 -6.20
C MET A 452 -1.57 9.23 -7.50
N GLY A 453 -2.20 9.16 -8.67
CA GLY A 453 -1.54 9.28 -9.97
C GLY A 453 -2.51 9.38 -11.12
N GLU A 454 -1.99 9.62 -12.34
CA GLU A 454 -2.81 9.74 -13.56
C GLU A 454 -3.57 8.45 -13.85
N LEU A 455 -2.89 7.29 -13.75
CA LEU A 455 -3.51 5.99 -13.98
C LEU A 455 -4.62 5.70 -12.97
N HIS A 456 -4.40 6.04 -11.70
CA HIS A 456 -5.40 5.89 -10.64
C HIS A 456 -6.70 6.64 -10.99
N LEU A 457 -6.60 7.93 -11.32
CA LEU A 457 -7.78 8.74 -11.66
C LEU A 457 -8.41 8.31 -12.99
N ASP A 458 -7.61 7.91 -13.99
CA ASP A 458 -8.10 7.39 -15.26
C ASP A 458 -8.94 6.12 -15.08
N VAL A 459 -8.46 5.19 -14.24
CA VAL A 459 -9.20 3.97 -13.87
C VAL A 459 -10.53 4.32 -13.19
N LEU A 460 -10.55 5.25 -12.24
CA LEU A 460 -11.77 5.62 -11.52
C LEU A 460 -12.79 6.32 -12.42
N VAL A 461 -12.33 7.18 -13.32
CA VAL A 461 -13.19 7.82 -14.33
C VAL A 461 -13.78 6.79 -15.31
N ASP A 462 -12.98 5.83 -15.74
CA ASP A 462 -13.47 4.76 -16.61
C ASP A 462 -14.44 3.80 -15.90
N ARG A 463 -14.20 3.49 -14.60
CA ARG A 463 -15.17 2.77 -13.75
C ARG A 463 -16.49 3.53 -13.63
N MET A 464 -16.43 4.84 -13.44
CA MET A 464 -17.62 5.68 -13.38
C MET A 464 -18.46 5.54 -14.68
N ARG A 465 -17.80 5.50 -15.84
CA ARG A 465 -18.45 5.29 -17.13
C ARG A 465 -18.99 3.87 -17.29
N ARG A 466 -18.18 2.83 -17.01
CA ARG A 466 -18.54 1.43 -17.29
C ARG A 466 -19.53 0.85 -16.25
N GLU A 467 -19.28 1.06 -14.97
CA GLU A 467 -20.08 0.47 -13.91
C GLU A 467 -21.33 1.28 -13.59
N PHE A 468 -21.20 2.61 -13.55
CA PHE A 468 -22.31 3.51 -13.15
C PHE A 468 -23.02 4.16 -14.32
N LYS A 469 -22.55 3.96 -15.56
CA LYS A 469 -23.15 4.54 -16.77
C LYS A 469 -23.24 6.06 -16.69
N VAL A 470 -22.17 6.72 -16.22
CA VAL A 470 -22.05 8.18 -16.10
C VAL A 470 -21.10 8.69 -17.18
N GLU A 471 -21.60 9.62 -17.99
CA GLU A 471 -20.77 10.34 -18.95
C GLU A 471 -20.32 11.68 -18.36
N ALA A 472 -19.01 11.89 -18.30
CA ALA A 472 -18.41 13.11 -17.76
C ALA A 472 -17.31 13.65 -18.69
N ASN A 473 -17.13 14.98 -18.66
CA ASN A 473 -15.94 15.63 -19.19
C ASN A 473 -14.89 15.70 -18.10
N VAL A 474 -13.65 15.43 -18.47
CA VAL A 474 -12.52 15.44 -17.53
C VAL A 474 -11.59 16.58 -17.94
N GLY A 475 -11.28 17.45 -16.99
CA GLY A 475 -10.34 18.55 -17.17
C GLY A 475 -8.88 18.10 -17.18
N ALA A 476 -7.96 19.03 -17.44
CA ALA A 476 -6.53 18.76 -17.39
C ALA A 476 -6.07 18.46 -15.95
N PRO A 477 -5.08 17.56 -15.76
CA PRO A 477 -4.51 17.28 -14.45
C PRO A 477 -3.96 18.55 -13.79
N GLN A 478 -4.18 18.69 -12.48
CA GLN A 478 -3.65 19.75 -11.66
C GLN A 478 -2.86 19.18 -10.49
N VAL A 479 -1.82 19.88 -10.11
CA VAL A 479 -0.95 19.49 -8.99
C VAL A 479 -1.54 19.98 -7.67
N SER A 480 -1.53 19.14 -6.66
CA SER A 480 -1.90 19.51 -5.29
C SER A 480 -0.71 20.16 -4.60
N TYR A 481 -0.57 21.47 -4.81
CA TYR A 481 0.41 22.28 -4.08
C TYR A 481 0.06 22.39 -2.59
N ARG A 482 1.05 22.72 -1.76
CA ARG A 482 0.89 23.03 -0.34
C ARG A 482 1.53 24.39 -0.05
N GLU A 483 1.20 24.96 1.09
CA GLU A 483 1.84 26.18 1.59
C GLU A 483 2.49 25.89 2.94
N THR A 484 3.54 26.64 3.30
CA THR A 484 4.18 26.55 4.62
C THR A 484 4.82 27.88 4.99
N PHE A 485 5.29 28.00 6.24
CA PHE A 485 6.15 29.10 6.70
C PHE A 485 7.60 28.64 6.76
N ARG A 486 8.53 29.56 6.40
CA ARG A 486 9.98 29.31 6.44
C ARG A 486 10.69 30.12 7.53
N ALA A 487 10.01 31.06 8.18
CA ALA A 487 10.53 31.81 9.27
C ALA A 487 9.56 31.87 10.45
N SER A 488 10.11 31.89 11.65
CA SER A 488 9.32 32.10 12.87
C SER A 488 8.87 33.55 12.98
N THR A 489 7.63 33.73 13.42
CA THR A 489 7.07 35.08 13.63
C THR A 489 6.04 35.07 14.74
N GLN A 490 5.83 36.24 15.34
CA GLN A 490 4.75 36.48 16.29
C GLN A 490 3.71 37.40 15.65
N ALA A 491 2.45 37.05 15.74
CA ALA A 491 1.38 37.79 15.14
C ALA A 491 0.19 37.96 16.09
N ARG A 492 -0.41 39.13 16.05
CA ARG A 492 -1.64 39.42 16.77
C ARG A 492 -2.84 39.26 15.84
N GLY A 493 -3.85 38.54 16.27
CA GLY A 493 -5.17 38.51 15.66
C GLY A 493 -6.16 39.25 16.53
N PHE A 494 -6.60 40.43 16.07
CA PHE A 494 -7.57 41.23 16.79
C PHE A 494 -8.84 41.41 16.01
N PHE A 495 -9.95 40.97 16.59
CA PHE A 495 -11.27 41.10 16.00
C PHE A 495 -12.23 41.77 16.98
N LYS A 496 -12.72 42.97 16.58
CA LYS A 496 -13.73 43.72 17.32
C LYS A 496 -14.82 44.20 16.36
N ARG A 497 -16.04 43.84 16.60
CA ARG A 497 -17.21 44.32 15.83
C ARG A 497 -18.33 44.70 16.76
N GLN A 498 -18.88 45.86 16.58
CA GLN A 498 -20.03 46.34 17.31
C GLN A 498 -21.11 46.73 16.30
N SER A 499 -22.27 46.05 16.34
CA SER A 499 -23.39 46.32 15.46
C SER A 499 -24.68 46.17 16.30
N GLY A 500 -25.18 47.28 16.86
CA GLY A 500 -26.51 47.44 17.47
C GLY A 500 -27.01 46.26 18.30
N GLY A 501 -26.34 45.89 19.41
CA GLY A 501 -26.67 44.75 20.25
C GLY A 501 -25.42 44.18 20.92
N LYS A 502 -25.36 42.83 21.11
CA LYS A 502 -24.18 42.11 21.63
C LYS A 502 -23.04 42.23 20.63
N GLY A 503 -21.92 42.81 21.06
CA GLY A 503 -20.70 42.93 20.24
C GLY A 503 -20.01 41.59 20.00
N GLN A 504 -18.91 41.63 19.24
CA GLN A 504 -18.01 40.49 19.06
C GLN A 504 -16.58 40.93 19.37
N PHE A 505 -15.87 40.17 20.20
CA PHE A 505 -14.50 40.49 20.62
C PHE A 505 -13.65 39.23 20.70
N GLY A 506 -12.51 39.23 20.03
CA GLY A 506 -11.49 38.21 20.11
C GLY A 506 -10.10 38.83 19.92
N ASP A 507 -9.16 38.49 20.78
CA ASP A 507 -7.78 39.01 20.73
C ASP A 507 -6.81 37.90 21.14
N VAL A 508 -5.91 37.53 20.22
CA VAL A 508 -4.97 36.42 20.40
C VAL A 508 -3.58 36.84 19.92
N TRP A 509 -2.56 36.40 20.65
CA TRP A 509 -1.17 36.49 20.23
C TRP A 509 -0.64 35.08 20.01
N ILE A 510 -0.17 34.80 18.81
CA ILE A 510 0.28 33.47 18.38
C ILE A 510 1.69 33.59 17.80
N GLU A 511 2.57 32.75 18.28
CA GLU A 511 3.88 32.53 17.70
C GLU A 511 3.77 31.36 16.70
N PHE A 512 4.10 31.66 15.45
CA PHE A 512 4.16 30.68 14.39
C PHE A 512 5.60 30.28 14.10
N THR A 513 5.91 29.00 14.07
CA THR A 513 7.23 28.48 13.74
C THR A 513 7.10 27.39 12.67
N PRO A 514 8.08 27.27 11.74
CA PRO A 514 8.15 26.10 10.87
C PRO A 514 8.24 24.83 11.71
N ASN A 515 7.50 23.79 11.31
CA ASN A 515 7.61 22.46 11.90
C ASN A 515 8.55 21.60 11.05
N GLU A 516 8.91 20.42 11.57
CA GLU A 516 9.65 19.41 10.81
C GLU A 516 8.79 18.91 9.64
N GLU A 517 9.44 18.57 8.54
CA GLU A 517 8.77 18.08 7.34
C GLU A 517 7.94 16.82 7.65
N GLY A 518 6.69 16.83 7.19
CA GLY A 518 5.74 15.72 7.40
C GLY A 518 5.09 15.66 8.79
N LYS A 519 5.45 16.57 9.72
CA LYS A 519 4.81 16.62 11.06
C LYS A 519 3.44 17.29 11.07
N GLY A 520 3.10 17.97 9.98
CA GLY A 520 1.81 18.66 9.86
C GLY A 520 1.65 19.83 10.83
N PHE A 521 0.40 20.05 11.25
CA PHE A 521 0.05 21.15 12.15
C PHE A 521 0.13 20.73 13.61
N GLU A 522 0.86 21.52 14.41
CA GLU A 522 0.89 21.37 15.86
C GLU A 522 0.37 22.64 16.55
N PHE A 523 -0.51 22.48 17.53
CA PHE A 523 -1.01 23.56 18.35
C PHE A 523 -0.53 23.43 19.80
N GLU A 524 0.11 24.50 20.32
CA GLU A 524 0.58 24.57 21.70
C GLU A 524 -0.18 25.68 22.45
N ASN A 525 -0.82 25.28 23.55
CA ASN A 525 -1.43 26.25 24.46
C ASN A 525 -0.46 26.64 25.56
N ALA A 526 0.03 27.90 25.52
CA ALA A 526 0.95 28.47 26.50
C ALA A 526 0.32 29.65 27.27
N ILE A 527 -1.01 29.72 27.33
CA ILE A 527 -1.72 30.79 28.09
C ILE A 527 -1.48 30.64 29.57
N VAL A 528 -1.05 31.75 30.19
CA VAL A 528 -0.85 31.88 31.64
C VAL A 528 -1.82 32.97 32.17
N GLY A 529 -2.34 32.72 33.36
CA GLY A 529 -3.18 33.73 34.07
C GLY A 529 -4.61 33.89 33.51
N GLY A 530 -5.05 33.05 32.57
CA GLY A 530 -6.42 33.06 32.09
C GLY A 530 -6.79 34.24 31.19
N VAL A 531 -5.80 34.89 30.56
CA VAL A 531 -6.00 36.03 29.64
C VAL A 531 -6.87 35.68 28.44
N VAL A 532 -6.88 34.40 28.05
CA VAL A 532 -7.87 33.79 27.17
C VAL A 532 -8.56 32.70 27.96
N PRO A 533 -9.90 32.74 28.13
CA PRO A 533 -10.65 31.72 28.83
C PRO A 533 -10.48 30.35 28.17
N ARG A 534 -10.40 29.29 28.99
CA ARG A 534 -10.16 27.91 28.51
C ARG A 534 -11.16 27.43 27.47
N GLU A 535 -12.41 27.89 27.58
CA GLU A 535 -13.50 27.58 26.65
C GLU A 535 -13.28 28.09 25.23
N PHE A 536 -12.48 29.15 25.04
CA PHE A 536 -12.19 29.74 23.72
C PHE A 536 -10.91 29.19 23.06
N ILE A 537 -10.04 28.49 23.80
CA ILE A 537 -8.80 27.94 23.27
C ILE A 537 -9.04 26.93 22.14
N PRO A 538 -10.02 25.97 22.26
CA PRO A 538 -10.35 25.09 21.15
C PRO A 538 -10.89 25.82 19.92
N ALA A 539 -11.55 26.98 20.12
CA ALA A 539 -12.02 27.80 19.01
C ALA A 539 -10.85 28.47 18.24
N VAL A 540 -9.78 28.87 18.95
CA VAL A 540 -8.55 29.39 18.32
C VAL A 540 -7.91 28.31 17.46
N GLU A 541 -7.69 27.10 18.00
CA GLU A 541 -7.12 25.97 17.27
C GLU A 541 -7.94 25.64 16.02
N LYS A 542 -9.26 25.50 16.19
CA LYS A 542 -10.16 25.23 15.07
C LYS A 542 -10.15 26.35 14.02
N GLY A 543 -10.07 27.61 14.44
CA GLY A 543 -9.95 28.76 13.55
C GLY A 543 -8.66 28.76 12.74
N LEU A 544 -7.54 28.30 13.33
CA LEU A 544 -6.28 28.11 12.62
C LEU A 544 -6.40 26.98 11.58
N ILE A 545 -6.91 25.83 11.96
CA ILE A 545 -7.11 24.67 11.06
C ILE A 545 -7.97 25.06 9.85
N GLU A 546 -9.12 25.71 10.09
CA GLU A 546 -10.02 26.17 9.03
C GLU A 546 -9.35 27.20 8.09
N SER A 547 -8.50 28.06 8.65
CA SER A 547 -7.80 29.10 7.86
C SER A 547 -6.61 28.53 7.09
N MET A 548 -5.89 27.57 7.68
CA MET A 548 -4.77 26.90 7.03
C MET A 548 -5.22 26.03 5.87
N ALA A 549 -6.44 25.49 5.92
CA ALA A 549 -7.02 24.75 4.79
C ALA A 549 -7.16 25.61 3.52
N ASN A 550 -7.28 26.92 3.67
CA ASN A 550 -7.42 27.88 2.57
C ASN A 550 -6.11 28.61 2.22
N GLY A 551 -5.02 28.29 2.88
CA GLY A 551 -3.71 28.90 2.66
C GLY A 551 -3.65 30.42 2.87
N VAL A 552 -2.49 31.00 2.59
CA VAL A 552 -2.23 32.46 2.75
C VAL A 552 -1.64 33.11 1.50
N LEU A 553 -1.13 32.34 0.54
CA LEU A 553 -0.51 32.81 -0.70
C LEU A 553 -1.40 32.64 -1.93
N ALA A 554 -1.73 31.40 -2.20
CA ALA A 554 -2.40 30.99 -3.43
C ALA A 554 -3.66 30.13 -3.17
N GLY A 555 -4.03 29.92 -1.92
CA GLY A 555 -5.22 29.17 -1.56
C GLY A 555 -5.00 27.65 -1.37
N TYR A 556 -3.74 27.22 -1.28
CA TYR A 556 -3.42 25.81 -1.03
C TYR A 556 -3.33 25.50 0.46
N PRO A 557 -3.70 24.29 0.89
CA PRO A 557 -3.59 23.91 2.30
C PRO A 557 -2.18 24.09 2.85
N MET A 558 -2.09 24.65 4.07
CA MET A 558 -0.82 24.83 4.76
C MET A 558 -0.44 23.57 5.54
N VAL A 559 0.85 23.23 5.54
CA VAL A 559 1.44 22.09 6.25
C VAL A 559 2.68 22.51 7.04
N ASP A 560 3.09 21.67 7.97
CA ASP A 560 4.34 21.80 8.72
C ASP A 560 4.50 23.16 9.43
N VAL A 561 3.47 23.54 10.17
CA VAL A 561 3.42 24.78 10.95
C VAL A 561 3.08 24.46 12.41
N LYS A 562 3.87 24.99 13.32
CA LYS A 562 3.57 24.98 14.75
C LYS A 562 3.05 26.34 15.17
N ALA A 563 1.91 26.37 15.84
CA ALA A 563 1.29 27.56 16.38
C ALA A 563 1.22 27.49 17.91
N LYS A 564 1.83 28.47 18.58
CA LYS A 564 1.83 28.58 20.04
C LYS A 564 1.02 29.80 20.44
N LEU A 565 -0.13 29.55 21.06
CA LEU A 565 -0.97 30.59 21.66
C LEU A 565 -0.39 30.97 23.02
N TYR A 566 0.18 32.19 23.17
CA TYR A 566 0.87 32.54 24.38
C TYR A 566 0.27 33.76 25.12
N ASP A 567 -0.55 34.61 24.44
CA ASP A 567 -1.20 35.74 25.06
C ASP A 567 -2.49 36.13 24.36
N GLY A 568 -3.28 37.00 24.93
CA GLY A 568 -4.52 37.49 24.37
C GLY A 568 -5.34 38.32 25.36
N SER A 569 -6.56 38.68 24.98
CA SER A 569 -7.52 39.27 25.87
C SER A 569 -8.95 38.91 25.52
N TYR A 570 -9.84 39.04 26.46
CA TYR A 570 -11.25 38.77 26.25
C TYR A 570 -12.13 39.89 26.84
N HIS A 571 -13.39 39.90 26.44
CA HIS A 571 -14.41 40.81 26.95
C HIS A 571 -15.57 39.97 27.53
N ASP A 572 -15.95 40.22 28.77
CA ASP A 572 -16.91 39.40 29.52
C ASP A 572 -18.25 39.21 28.83
N VAL A 573 -18.70 40.18 27.99
CA VAL A 573 -19.99 40.14 27.32
C VAL A 573 -19.87 39.82 25.83
N ASP A 574 -18.84 40.34 25.15
CA ASP A 574 -18.72 40.34 23.68
C ASP A 574 -17.83 39.21 23.13
N SER A 575 -17.11 38.53 24.00
CA SER A 575 -16.30 37.39 23.56
C SER A 575 -17.17 36.17 23.21
N SER A 576 -16.78 35.49 22.14
CA SER A 576 -17.47 34.28 21.64
C SER A 576 -16.46 33.37 20.91
N GLU A 577 -16.79 32.09 20.78
CA GLU A 577 -16.03 31.12 19.98
C GLU A 577 -15.80 31.65 18.55
N THR A 578 -16.85 32.17 17.91
CA THR A 578 -16.76 32.71 16.55
C THR A 578 -15.77 33.91 16.47
N ALA A 579 -15.76 34.79 17.47
CA ALA A 579 -14.83 35.92 17.49
C ALA A 579 -13.38 35.44 17.64
N PHE A 580 -13.11 34.43 18.46
CA PHE A 580 -11.78 33.85 18.61
C PHE A 580 -11.32 33.05 17.39
N LYS A 581 -12.23 32.34 16.68
CA LYS A 581 -11.91 31.77 15.38
C LYS A 581 -11.47 32.83 14.35
N ILE A 582 -12.20 33.91 14.25
CA ILE A 582 -11.87 35.03 13.34
C ILE A 582 -10.54 35.67 13.76
N ALA A 583 -10.32 35.91 15.06
CA ALA A 583 -9.05 36.43 15.56
C ALA A 583 -7.87 35.51 15.20
N ALA A 584 -8.01 34.19 15.33
CA ALA A 584 -7.01 33.23 14.92
C ALA A 584 -6.70 33.30 13.41
N SER A 585 -7.72 33.41 12.57
CA SER A 585 -7.56 33.62 11.13
C SER A 585 -6.83 34.91 10.79
N LEU A 586 -7.12 35.98 11.50
CA LEU A 586 -6.42 37.29 11.33
C LEU A 586 -4.96 37.19 11.77
N ALA A 587 -4.65 36.48 12.85
CA ALA A 587 -3.28 36.24 13.28
C ALA A 587 -2.47 35.49 12.22
N LEU A 588 -3.04 34.42 11.60
CA LEU A 588 -2.38 33.68 10.53
C LEU A 588 -2.10 34.54 9.30
N LYS A 589 -3.07 35.38 8.89
CA LYS A 589 -2.89 36.33 7.78
C LYS A 589 -1.84 37.39 8.06
N GLU A 590 -1.76 37.87 9.30
CA GLU A 590 -0.74 38.83 9.71
C GLU A 590 0.64 38.17 9.73
N ALA A 591 0.73 36.92 10.24
CA ALA A 591 1.97 36.17 10.26
C ALA A 591 2.53 35.96 8.85
N ALA A 592 1.67 35.74 7.84
CA ALA A 592 2.08 35.57 6.45
C ALA A 592 2.92 36.73 5.89
N LYS A 593 2.84 37.91 6.45
CA LYS A 593 3.64 39.08 6.02
C LYS A 593 5.12 38.97 6.38
N THR A 594 5.45 38.22 7.42
CA THR A 594 6.80 38.15 8.00
C THR A 594 7.36 36.75 8.10
N ALA A 595 6.49 35.72 8.07
CA ALA A 595 6.87 34.32 8.23
C ALA A 595 7.48 33.66 6.96
N GLN A 596 7.72 34.45 5.91
CA GLN A 596 8.26 33.99 4.63
C GLN A 596 7.45 32.78 4.11
N PRO A 597 6.18 32.97 3.75
CA PRO A 597 5.36 31.86 3.23
C PRO A 597 5.90 31.38 1.89
N ALA A 598 5.91 30.06 1.71
CA ALA A 598 6.37 29.37 0.51
C ALA A 598 5.31 28.40 -0.01
N ILE A 599 5.29 28.19 -1.33
CA ILE A 599 4.52 27.12 -1.97
C ILE A 599 5.43 25.89 -2.09
N LEU A 600 4.89 24.75 -1.76
CA LEU A 600 5.51 23.45 -1.88
C LEU A 600 4.90 22.69 -3.06
N GLU A 601 5.75 22.01 -3.84
CA GLU A 601 5.36 21.12 -4.92
C GLU A 601 5.72 19.67 -4.61
N PRO A 602 4.88 18.68 -5.03
CA PRO A 602 5.19 17.27 -4.83
C PRO A 602 6.34 16.85 -5.74
N MET A 603 7.37 16.27 -5.13
CA MET A 603 8.51 15.67 -5.81
C MET A 603 8.27 14.18 -5.99
N MET A 604 8.45 13.71 -7.22
CA MET A 604 8.32 12.31 -7.57
C MET A 604 9.72 11.69 -7.69
N LEU A 605 9.91 10.55 -7.03
CA LEU A 605 11.04 9.67 -7.35
C LEU A 605 10.71 8.96 -8.66
N VAL A 606 11.38 9.36 -9.72
CA VAL A 606 11.20 8.84 -11.07
C VAL A 606 12.31 7.85 -11.37
N THR A 607 11.95 6.64 -11.72
CA THR A 607 12.88 5.60 -12.18
C THR A 607 12.66 5.37 -13.66
N ILE A 608 13.66 5.67 -14.47
CA ILE A 608 13.62 5.59 -15.93
C ILE A 608 14.52 4.45 -16.36
N THR A 609 13.98 3.49 -17.11
CA THR A 609 14.77 2.44 -17.75
C THR A 609 14.83 2.72 -19.23
N ALA A 610 16.04 2.88 -19.77
CA ALA A 610 16.25 3.18 -21.18
C ALA A 610 17.52 2.50 -21.70
N PRO A 611 17.61 2.22 -23.03
CA PRO A 611 18.84 1.74 -23.63
C PRO A 611 20.01 2.69 -23.38
N GLU A 612 21.22 2.15 -23.21
CA GLU A 612 22.44 2.93 -22.96
C GLU A 612 22.65 4.03 -24.00
N ASP A 613 22.37 3.76 -25.28
CA ASP A 613 22.47 4.73 -26.37
C ASP A 613 21.59 5.99 -26.18
N ASN A 614 20.50 5.88 -25.41
CA ASN A 614 19.54 6.96 -25.16
C ASN A 614 19.75 7.66 -23.81
N LEU A 615 20.79 7.29 -23.05
CA LEU A 615 21.04 7.84 -21.72
C LEU A 615 21.21 9.37 -21.74
N GLY A 616 21.91 9.90 -22.75
CA GLY A 616 22.09 11.35 -22.91
C GLY A 616 20.77 12.11 -23.07
N ASP A 617 19.83 11.58 -23.86
CA ASP A 617 18.51 12.17 -24.05
C ASP A 617 17.71 12.12 -22.75
N VAL A 618 17.71 10.98 -22.05
CA VAL A 618 17.03 10.82 -20.75
C VAL A 618 17.56 11.82 -19.73
N MET A 619 18.86 11.97 -19.61
CA MET A 619 19.48 12.96 -18.71
C MET A 619 19.09 14.39 -19.08
N GLY A 620 19.07 14.69 -20.37
CA GLY A 620 18.59 15.98 -20.89
C GLY A 620 17.12 16.24 -20.52
N HIS A 621 16.27 15.22 -20.65
CA HIS A 621 14.84 15.32 -20.27
C HIS A 621 14.65 15.57 -18.78
N VAL A 622 15.36 14.84 -17.91
CA VAL A 622 15.31 15.02 -16.46
C VAL A 622 15.73 16.45 -16.08
N THR A 623 16.84 16.93 -16.64
CA THR A 623 17.35 18.28 -16.36
C THR A 623 16.38 19.36 -16.86
N ALA A 624 15.81 19.20 -18.05
CA ALA A 624 14.84 20.15 -18.62
C ALA A 624 13.55 20.24 -17.80
N ARG A 625 13.24 19.19 -17.02
CA ARG A 625 12.08 19.10 -16.12
C ARG A 625 12.41 19.46 -14.68
N ARG A 626 13.43 20.25 -14.44
CA ARG A 626 13.88 20.62 -13.10
C ARG A 626 14.23 19.42 -12.21
N GLY A 627 14.51 18.27 -12.82
CA GLY A 627 14.84 17.06 -12.11
C GLY A 627 16.28 17.04 -11.61
N ARG A 628 16.46 16.35 -10.50
CA ARG A 628 17.77 16.11 -9.87
C ARG A 628 18.05 14.61 -9.89
N VAL A 629 19.09 14.17 -10.60
CA VAL A 629 19.48 12.77 -10.64
C VAL A 629 20.03 12.35 -9.29
N ASP A 630 19.49 11.26 -8.77
CA ASP A 630 19.88 10.64 -7.50
C ASP A 630 20.88 9.49 -7.72
N GLY A 631 20.67 8.69 -8.77
CA GLY A 631 21.55 7.56 -9.08
C GLY A 631 21.37 7.03 -10.49
N MET A 632 22.37 6.25 -10.93
CA MET A 632 22.33 5.52 -12.20
C MET A 632 22.92 4.14 -12.01
N GLU A 633 22.31 3.14 -12.66
CA GLU A 633 22.70 1.74 -12.54
C GLU A 633 22.57 1.04 -13.89
N ALA A 634 23.60 0.25 -14.25
CA ALA A 634 23.57 -0.56 -15.46
C ALA A 634 22.67 -1.79 -15.24
N HIS A 635 21.83 -2.11 -16.22
CA HIS A 635 20.93 -3.24 -16.18
C HIS A 635 20.92 -3.95 -17.54
N GLY A 636 21.79 -4.95 -17.71
CA GLY A 636 21.97 -5.61 -19.00
C GLY A 636 22.40 -4.62 -20.08
N THR A 637 21.60 -4.49 -21.15
CA THR A 637 21.82 -3.53 -22.26
C THR A 637 21.12 -2.18 -22.03
N SER A 638 20.52 -1.98 -20.85
CA SER A 638 19.81 -0.77 -20.47
C SER A 638 20.46 -0.09 -19.28
N GLN A 639 20.08 1.16 -19.04
CA GLN A 639 20.45 1.93 -17.86
C GLN A 639 19.19 2.29 -17.09
N ILE A 640 19.26 2.21 -15.76
CA ILE A 640 18.24 2.71 -14.86
C ILE A 640 18.71 4.04 -14.31
N VAL A 641 17.92 5.09 -14.52
CA VAL A 641 18.17 6.44 -13.99
C VAL A 641 17.12 6.73 -12.92
N ARG A 642 17.57 7.06 -11.70
CA ARG A 642 16.70 7.52 -10.62
C ARG A 642 16.86 9.04 -10.47
N ALA A 643 15.74 9.74 -10.40
CA ALA A 643 15.76 11.19 -10.28
C ALA A 643 14.54 11.68 -9.49
N TYR A 644 14.73 12.77 -8.73
CA TYR A 644 13.62 13.53 -8.17
C TYR A 644 13.17 14.58 -9.17
N VAL A 645 11.90 14.54 -9.58
CA VAL A 645 11.33 15.47 -10.56
C VAL A 645 10.00 15.98 -10.05
N PRO A 646 9.71 17.31 -10.15
CA PRO A 646 8.41 17.83 -9.78
C PRO A 646 7.28 17.20 -10.60
N LEU A 647 6.18 16.82 -9.94
CA LEU A 647 5.03 16.20 -10.60
C LEU A 647 4.51 17.05 -11.77
N ALA A 648 4.49 18.39 -11.60
CA ALA A 648 4.04 19.31 -12.64
C ALA A 648 4.78 19.15 -13.97
N GLU A 649 6.04 18.73 -13.93
CA GLU A 649 6.89 18.54 -15.11
C GLU A 649 6.78 17.14 -15.73
N MET A 650 6.09 16.22 -15.05
CA MET A 650 6.00 14.82 -15.50
C MET A 650 4.80 14.55 -16.40
N PHE A 651 3.83 15.45 -16.47
CA PHE A 651 2.68 15.28 -17.37
C PHE A 651 3.13 15.14 -18.83
N GLY A 652 2.63 14.10 -19.51
CA GLY A 652 2.99 13.80 -20.89
C GLY A 652 4.40 13.21 -21.09
N TYR A 653 5.17 12.96 -20.04
CA TYR A 653 6.55 12.45 -20.16
C TYR A 653 6.63 11.08 -20.85
N ALA A 654 5.62 10.22 -20.68
CA ALA A 654 5.54 8.92 -21.36
C ALA A 654 5.71 9.03 -22.88
N THR A 655 5.05 10.00 -23.49
CA THR A 655 5.12 10.24 -24.93
C THR A 655 6.51 10.71 -25.35
N VAL A 656 7.11 11.60 -24.57
CA VAL A 656 8.45 12.14 -24.85
C VAL A 656 9.51 11.04 -24.74
N LEU A 657 9.44 10.25 -23.67
CA LEU A 657 10.39 9.13 -23.44
C LEU A 657 10.28 8.07 -24.55
N ARG A 658 9.05 7.65 -24.90
CA ARG A 658 8.82 6.69 -25.99
C ARG A 658 9.34 7.19 -27.32
N SER A 659 9.13 8.47 -27.63
CA SER A 659 9.65 9.09 -28.87
C SER A 659 11.17 9.08 -28.91
N ALA A 660 11.83 9.46 -27.81
CA ALA A 660 13.29 9.53 -27.74
C ALA A 660 13.97 8.14 -27.75
N THR A 661 13.30 7.12 -27.21
CA THR A 661 13.84 5.75 -27.07
C THR A 661 13.28 4.76 -28.10
N GLN A 662 12.55 5.23 -29.10
CA GLN A 662 11.89 4.38 -30.10
C GLN A 662 10.96 3.31 -29.46
N GLY A 663 10.26 3.70 -28.39
CA GLY A 663 9.34 2.82 -27.66
C GLY A 663 10.00 1.89 -26.64
N ARG A 664 11.33 1.87 -26.54
CA ARG A 664 12.07 0.96 -25.64
C ARG A 664 12.23 1.48 -24.21
N GLY A 665 12.08 2.79 -23.99
CA GLY A 665 12.17 3.40 -22.67
C GLY A 665 10.86 3.27 -21.90
N THR A 666 10.98 2.94 -20.62
CA THR A 666 9.88 2.92 -19.67
C THR A 666 10.22 3.80 -18.48
N PHE A 667 9.22 4.32 -17.81
CA PHE A 667 9.43 5.00 -16.53
C PHE A 667 8.32 4.68 -15.55
N MET A 668 8.66 4.86 -14.31
CA MET A 668 7.75 4.78 -13.17
C MET A 668 8.04 5.97 -12.26
N MET A 669 7.02 6.48 -11.57
CA MET A 669 7.19 7.52 -10.58
C MET A 669 6.38 7.22 -9.33
N VAL A 670 6.93 7.56 -8.18
CA VAL A 670 6.31 7.43 -6.86
C VAL A 670 6.41 8.78 -6.19
N PHE A 671 5.37 9.21 -5.49
CA PHE A 671 5.47 10.38 -4.62
C PHE A 671 6.51 10.11 -3.52
N ASP A 672 7.41 11.07 -3.31
CA ASP A 672 8.46 10.97 -2.30
C ASP A 672 8.28 12.02 -1.19
N HIS A 673 8.36 13.30 -1.54
CA HIS A 673 8.25 14.40 -0.58
C HIS A 673 7.77 15.70 -1.23
N TYR A 674 7.60 16.76 -0.44
CA TYR A 674 7.33 18.09 -0.91
C TYR A 674 8.60 18.97 -0.84
N GLU A 675 8.89 19.75 -1.89
CA GLU A 675 9.99 20.75 -1.91
C GLU A 675 9.45 22.15 -2.23
N ASP A 676 10.24 23.18 -1.87
CA ASP A 676 9.93 24.57 -2.20
C ASP A 676 9.93 24.79 -3.71
N VAL A 677 8.87 25.39 -4.20
CA VAL A 677 8.79 25.83 -5.60
C VAL A 677 9.78 27.00 -5.83
N PRO A 678 10.55 27.03 -6.93
CA PRO A 678 11.38 28.18 -7.27
C PRO A 678 10.57 29.47 -7.33
N LYS A 679 11.15 30.59 -6.88
CA LYS A 679 10.45 31.89 -6.78
C LYS A 679 9.71 32.31 -8.06
N SER A 680 10.31 32.10 -9.23
CA SER A 680 9.68 32.43 -10.51
C SER A 680 8.42 31.62 -10.77
N VAL A 681 8.45 30.33 -10.46
CA VAL A 681 7.30 29.42 -10.61
C VAL A 681 6.24 29.71 -9.55
N GLN A 682 6.67 30.05 -8.31
CA GLN A 682 5.75 30.46 -7.25
C GLN A 682 4.93 31.70 -7.67
N GLU A 683 5.56 32.70 -8.28
CA GLU A 683 4.89 33.90 -8.77
C GLU A 683 3.86 33.58 -9.86
N GLU A 684 4.18 32.66 -10.76
CA GLU A 684 3.26 32.20 -11.81
C GLU A 684 2.04 31.48 -11.21
N ILE A 685 2.27 30.58 -10.24
CA ILE A 685 1.20 29.86 -9.52
C ILE A 685 0.27 30.84 -8.80
N ILE A 686 0.84 31.84 -8.10
CA ILE A 686 0.05 32.85 -7.38
C ILE A 686 -0.79 33.69 -8.35
N LYS A 687 -0.22 34.14 -9.49
CA LYS A 687 -0.95 34.91 -10.51
C LYS A 687 -2.08 34.08 -11.11
N LYS A 688 -1.81 32.83 -11.50
CA LYS A 688 -2.81 31.93 -12.06
C LYS A 688 -4.00 31.73 -11.12
N ASN A 689 -3.76 31.54 -9.82
CA ASN A 689 -4.83 31.31 -8.86
C ASN A 689 -5.59 32.59 -8.46
N LYS A 690 -4.97 33.78 -8.59
CA LYS A 690 -5.64 35.06 -8.37
C LYS A 690 -6.40 35.56 -9.59
N GLY A 691 -6.32 34.87 -10.72
CA GLY A 691 -6.99 35.26 -11.95
C GLY A 691 -6.38 36.48 -12.65
N GLU A 692 -5.08 36.77 -12.42
CA GLU A 692 -4.32 37.87 -13.01
C GLU A 692 -3.50 37.41 -14.22
#